data_87fdbc7fe64486eed09d041a7effdac0
#
_entry.id   87fdbc7fe64486eed09d041a7effdac0
#
_cell.length_a   1.000
_cell.length_b   1.000
_cell.length_c   1.000
_cell.angle_alpha   90.00
_cell.angle_beta   90.00
_cell.angle_gamma   90.00
#
_symmetry.space_group_name_H-M   'P 1'
#
loop_
_entity.id
_entity.type
_entity.pdbx_description
1 polymer ?
#
loop_
_entity_poly.entity_id
_entity_poly.type
_entity_poly.pdbx_seq_one_letter_code
_entity_poly.pdbx_strand_id
1 'polypeptide(L)'
;MRHHVFAAAMLSTAPLAYAADDVTLQTIQVRADRPSGIDSVVIVENTQAQNRTLGGMLEHVSGVQSSAFGPNAGAPVIRSLSGSRVQILEDGQSILGMNALSGDINIPFDPLFARSVTVNKSSDSVRFGGNAIGGSVDVDSGLISRKMESKEKDLELVLRKGFNDADAQGLRMNFNDGKHFSTNLQMSFQKIGHYDIPGNSKAGVCNSQLFPVKGGVNSFLADSCQKEARIQQVYNKASQPFIDQFMKENPDWADGDFSFYTNQPTSVWQRKTYVNPANPAYVPGTPKTVQNKINKDVTPDYHGTLGNSHASNSHFAVGSTYFFDRGYVAASLDTKNSDYGVPGFSMENQSFGSNYDEGVPVGVVISQDKYALEATLRDPVAYMESAQLRVSRLNNTSGERLGAAKANDYRFDTNQAELLLAHRRAGPLSGLLGLSHQSRDVTGSGPQLYLPDASTASSALFVKESLDVDWATFDAGFRHEKVEHDIHKSGFKTSRNAKNAKLEDRSFSLNSYSLGASAKLGQLFGAKLRHASSERAPDVNELYASNRHYSIMTQEEGNQDLKAERARNTELTGLFGHRGFQLSATGYVMKYENFLYLGHSGLQTANRLPLKYWKQTDTTVKGFEIDASQLIQLGGYGKLNLSAFADLVRNKADNPDKLRAHNDGAYLPNMPTNRYGASALWDNKGWKARLSSTWYDKQKYLGKSVSEEVPLDGYTMVNFQVSRALQVPNSPFAGIDVFISGTNLLDEDARPHNSPLKYIAPLPGRGFQIGLSARL
;
A
#
# COMPACT_ATOMS: atom_id res chain seq x y z
N MET A 1 15.92 19.79 24.02
CA MET A 1 15.77 19.85 25.51
C MET A 1 14.36 20.23 25.84
N ARG A 2 13.63 19.43 26.53
CA ARG A 2 12.25 19.45 27.05
C ARG A 2 11.33 18.43 26.34
N HIS A 3 11.38 17.19 26.79
CA HIS A 3 10.27 16.24 26.78
C HIS A 3 10.59 15.10 27.76
N HIS A 4 10.58 15.39 29.03
CA HIS A 4 10.50 14.42 30.12
C HIS A 4 9.63 15.02 31.21
N VAL A 5 8.33 14.82 31.12
CA VAL A 5 7.41 14.82 32.27
C VAL A 5 6.08 14.29 31.73
N PHE A 6 5.78 13.00 31.95
CA PHE A 6 4.44 12.47 32.12
C PHE A 6 4.53 10.97 32.39
N ALA A 7 5.02 10.63 33.56
CA ALA A 7 4.86 9.29 34.10
C ALA A 7 5.05 9.32 35.61
N ALA A 8 4.13 9.93 36.32
CA ALA A 8 4.00 9.73 37.77
C ALA A 8 2.74 10.44 38.26
N ALA A 9 1.62 9.77 38.23
CA ALA A 9 0.52 9.94 39.18
C ALA A 9 -0.66 9.08 38.75
N MET A 10 -0.83 7.95 39.43
CA MET A 10 -2.09 7.38 39.88
C MET A 10 -1.89 5.93 40.24
N LEU A 11 -1.41 5.71 41.44
CA LEU A 11 -1.54 4.45 42.18
C LEU A 11 -2.36 4.76 43.41
N SER A 12 -3.63 4.38 43.42
CA SER A 12 -4.37 4.14 44.62
C SER A 12 -5.22 2.88 44.45
N THR A 13 -5.02 1.98 45.37
CA THR A 13 -5.33 0.59 45.42
C THR A 13 -6.78 0.25 45.73
N ALA A 14 -7.30 -0.81 45.11
CA ALA A 14 -8.27 -1.73 45.70
C ALA A 14 -8.11 -3.12 45.07
N PRO A 15 -8.11 -4.22 45.84
CA PRO A 15 -7.91 -5.55 45.30
C PRO A 15 -9.25 -6.17 44.90
N LEU A 16 -9.33 -6.67 43.68
CA LEU A 16 -10.41 -7.58 43.27
C LEU A 16 -9.76 -8.80 42.59
N ALA A 17 -9.98 -9.94 43.23
CA ALA A 17 -9.63 -11.23 42.68
C ALA A 17 -10.61 -11.59 41.57
N TYR A 18 -10.10 -11.87 40.36
CA TYR A 18 -10.87 -12.43 39.26
C TYR A 18 -10.19 -13.66 38.68
N ALA A 19 -11.02 -14.67 38.41
CA ALA A 19 -10.64 -15.90 37.75
C ALA A 19 -10.21 -15.59 36.28
N ALA A 20 -9.09 -16.18 35.89
CA ALA A 20 -8.58 -16.10 34.55
C ALA A 20 -9.44 -16.98 33.62
N ASP A 21 -10.29 -16.37 32.80
CA ASP A 21 -10.86 -17.04 31.63
C ASP A 21 -9.78 -17.16 30.54
N ASP A 22 -9.62 -18.39 30.03
CA ASP A 22 -8.72 -18.72 28.93
C ASP A 22 -8.97 -17.80 27.71
N VAL A 23 -8.09 -16.86 27.50
CA VAL A 23 -8.03 -16.09 26.25
C VAL A 23 -7.54 -17.04 25.15
N THR A 24 -8.47 -17.72 24.51
CA THR A 24 -8.20 -18.55 23.34
C THR A 24 -7.81 -17.64 22.17
N LEU A 25 -6.53 -17.66 21.85
CA LEU A 25 -5.98 -17.03 20.65
C LEU A 25 -6.62 -17.62 19.41
N GLN A 26 -7.27 -16.76 18.67
CA GLN A 26 -7.77 -17.13 17.33
C GLN A 26 -6.60 -17.08 16.34
N THR A 27 -6.10 -18.25 16.00
CA THR A 27 -5.25 -18.51 14.83
C THR A 27 -5.91 -17.92 13.58
N ILE A 28 -5.12 -17.61 12.55
CA ILE A 28 -5.65 -17.31 11.21
C ILE A 28 -6.62 -18.42 10.83
N GLN A 29 -7.90 -18.19 11.04
CA GLN A 29 -8.94 -19.13 10.66
C GLN A 29 -9.43 -18.74 9.28
N VAL A 30 -9.03 -19.49 8.27
CA VAL A 30 -9.78 -19.56 7.02
C VAL A 30 -11.09 -20.28 7.37
N ARG A 31 -12.12 -19.54 7.78
CA ARG A 31 -13.43 -20.12 8.08
C ARG A 31 -14.22 -20.32 6.79
N ALA A 32 -14.64 -21.54 6.55
CA ALA A 32 -15.57 -21.90 5.46
C ALA A 32 -16.97 -21.27 5.61
N ASP A 33 -17.29 -20.70 6.78
CA ASP A 33 -18.63 -20.20 7.14
C ASP A 33 -18.78 -18.69 7.01
N ARG A 34 -17.94 -18.00 6.21
CA ARG A 34 -18.04 -16.54 6.04
C ARG A 34 -18.90 -16.17 4.85
N PRO A 35 -19.60 -15.01 4.91
CA PRO A 35 -20.30 -14.48 3.75
C PRO A 35 -19.36 -14.39 2.55
N SER A 36 -19.86 -14.70 1.37
CA SER A 36 -19.13 -14.60 0.12
C SER A 36 -18.56 -13.17 -0.02
N GLY A 37 -17.26 -13.06 -0.28
CA GLY A 37 -16.58 -11.77 -0.47
C GLY A 37 -15.48 -11.43 0.55
N ILE A 38 -15.38 -12.16 1.68
CA ILE A 38 -14.25 -12.00 2.62
C ILE A 38 -13.25 -13.11 2.39
N ASP A 39 -12.07 -12.75 1.85
CA ASP A 39 -11.02 -13.74 1.55
C ASP A 39 -10.20 -14.11 2.77
N SER A 40 -9.84 -13.14 3.60
CA SER A 40 -9.06 -13.40 4.81
C SER A 40 -9.29 -12.33 5.87
N VAL A 41 -9.20 -12.73 7.13
CA VAL A 41 -9.12 -11.82 8.27
C VAL A 41 -7.85 -12.15 9.03
N VAL A 42 -7.01 -11.15 9.19
CA VAL A 42 -5.79 -11.22 9.98
C VAL A 42 -6.08 -10.63 11.35
N ILE A 43 -6.03 -11.45 12.40
CA ILE A 43 -6.10 -10.95 13.77
C ILE A 43 -4.74 -10.34 14.09
N VAL A 44 -4.73 -9.09 14.51
CA VAL A 44 -3.51 -8.40 14.91
C VAL A 44 -3.19 -8.78 16.35
N GLU A 45 -2.14 -9.55 16.52
CA GLU A 45 -1.59 -9.82 17.85
C GLU A 45 -0.49 -8.80 18.14
N ASN A 46 -0.46 -8.23 19.35
CA ASN A 46 0.57 -7.26 19.76
C ASN A 46 2.00 -7.79 19.64
N THR A 47 2.16 -9.10 19.63
CA THR A 47 3.42 -9.77 19.42
C THR A 47 3.89 -9.77 17.97
N GLN A 48 3.02 -9.46 16.98
CA GLN A 48 3.34 -9.50 15.56
C GLN A 48 3.76 -8.15 14.96
N ALA A 49 3.71 -7.08 15.72
CA ALA A 49 3.95 -5.74 15.23
C ALA A 49 5.44 -5.42 14.97
N GLN A 50 6.18 -6.34 14.36
CA GLN A 50 7.46 -6.05 13.71
C GLN A 50 7.23 -5.23 12.44
N ASN A 51 6.08 -5.41 11.80
CA ASN A 51 5.70 -4.70 10.59
C ASN A 51 5.08 -3.35 10.94
N ARG A 52 5.64 -2.29 10.41
CA ARG A 52 5.26 -0.91 10.70
C ARG A 52 4.26 -0.35 9.71
N THR A 53 4.10 -1.01 8.58
CA THR A 53 3.20 -0.59 7.50
C THR A 53 2.12 -1.63 7.30
N LEU A 54 0.98 -1.17 6.81
CA LEU A 54 -0.15 -2.06 6.53
C LEU A 54 0.21 -3.12 5.48
N GLY A 55 0.97 -2.75 4.44
CA GLY A 55 1.46 -3.70 3.45
C GLY A 55 2.36 -4.76 4.05
N GLY A 56 3.35 -4.36 4.85
CA GLY A 56 4.27 -5.29 5.51
C GLY A 56 3.57 -6.24 6.47
N MET A 57 2.52 -5.79 7.17
CA MET A 57 1.73 -6.65 8.06
C MET A 57 1.02 -7.78 7.29
N LEU A 58 0.62 -7.54 6.06
CA LEU A 58 -0.14 -8.47 5.24
C LEU A 58 0.72 -9.38 4.34
N GLU A 59 2.04 -9.26 4.37
CA GLU A 59 2.94 -10.05 3.51
C GLU A 59 2.86 -11.57 3.72
N HIS A 60 2.34 -12.03 4.84
CA HIS A 60 2.10 -13.45 5.09
C HIS A 60 0.80 -13.98 4.48
N VAL A 61 -0.03 -13.12 3.89
CA VAL A 61 -1.26 -13.48 3.16
C VAL A 61 -0.91 -13.75 1.72
N SER A 62 -1.33 -14.91 1.19
CA SER A 62 -1.12 -15.24 -0.22
C SER A 62 -1.77 -14.21 -1.13
N GLY A 63 -1.12 -13.84 -2.23
CA GLY A 63 -1.60 -12.83 -3.18
C GLY A 63 -1.49 -11.38 -2.69
N VAL A 64 -0.94 -11.12 -1.48
CA VAL A 64 -0.74 -9.78 -0.93
C VAL A 64 0.73 -9.54 -0.65
N GLN A 65 1.30 -8.47 -1.19
CA GLN A 65 2.67 -8.02 -0.95
C GLN A 65 2.67 -6.55 -0.51
N SER A 66 3.81 -6.03 -0.05
CA SER A 66 3.98 -4.61 0.25
C SER A 66 4.52 -3.86 -0.96
N SER A 67 4.10 -2.62 -1.19
CA SER A 67 4.65 -1.76 -2.24
C SER A 67 6.09 -1.32 -1.98
N ALA A 68 6.56 -1.50 -0.76
CA ALA A 68 7.93 -1.34 -0.29
C ALA A 68 8.69 -0.09 -0.79
N PHE A 69 8.23 1.10 -0.39
CA PHE A 69 9.08 2.29 -0.37
C PHE A 69 10.00 2.28 0.88
N GLY A 70 10.76 1.21 1.03
CA GLY A 70 11.46 0.90 2.25
C GLY A 70 10.52 0.39 3.36
N PRO A 71 11.04 0.18 4.59
CA PRO A 71 10.27 -0.38 5.70
C PRO A 71 9.29 0.63 6.35
N ASN A 72 9.37 1.90 5.97
CA ASN A 72 8.61 2.99 6.59
C ASN A 72 7.39 3.41 5.77
N ALA A 73 7.33 3.02 4.49
CA ALA A 73 6.17 3.23 3.64
C ALA A 73 5.88 1.98 2.82
N GLY A 74 4.72 1.40 3.00
CA GLY A 74 4.32 0.16 2.33
C GLY A 74 2.82 -0.01 2.33
N ALA A 75 2.21 0.14 1.15
CA ALA A 75 0.80 -0.14 0.94
C ALA A 75 0.58 -1.60 0.51
N PRO A 76 -0.59 -2.19 0.81
CA PRO A 76 -0.94 -3.49 0.29
C PRO A 76 -0.99 -3.51 -1.25
N VAL A 77 -0.30 -4.47 -1.84
CA VAL A 77 -0.34 -4.80 -3.27
C VAL A 77 -1.09 -6.12 -3.41
N ILE A 78 -2.31 -6.08 -3.92
CA ILE A 78 -3.14 -7.27 -4.11
C ILE A 78 -3.03 -7.72 -5.56
N ARG A 79 -2.50 -8.93 -5.80
CA ARG A 79 -2.43 -9.51 -7.15
C ARG A 79 -1.80 -8.56 -8.20
N SER A 80 -0.72 -7.87 -7.83
CA SER A 80 -0.03 -6.81 -8.61
C SER A 80 -0.74 -5.44 -8.71
N LEU A 81 -1.84 -5.23 -8.01
CA LEU A 81 -2.62 -3.99 -8.02
C LEU A 81 -2.40 -3.22 -6.73
N SER A 82 -2.22 -1.90 -6.81
CA SER A 82 -1.95 -1.02 -5.67
C SER A 82 -2.51 0.39 -5.92
N GLY A 83 -2.29 1.30 -4.96
CA GLY A 83 -2.72 2.70 -5.04
C GLY A 83 -4.25 2.80 -5.13
N SER A 84 -4.74 3.62 -6.04
CA SER A 84 -6.17 3.87 -6.24
C SER A 84 -6.98 2.66 -6.75
N ARG A 85 -6.36 1.46 -6.86
CA ARG A 85 -7.07 0.22 -7.19
C ARG A 85 -7.35 -0.68 -5.98
N VAL A 86 -6.75 -0.39 -4.84
CA VAL A 86 -6.98 -1.11 -3.59
C VAL A 86 -7.59 -0.15 -2.58
N GLN A 87 -8.85 -0.37 -2.25
CA GLN A 87 -9.55 0.48 -1.28
C GLN A 87 -9.04 0.19 0.13
N ILE A 88 -8.50 1.21 0.78
CA ILE A 88 -8.08 1.13 2.18
C ILE A 88 -9.13 1.79 3.05
N LEU A 89 -9.56 1.05 4.06
CA LEU A 89 -10.62 1.42 4.98
C LEU A 89 -10.14 1.31 6.42
N GLU A 90 -10.72 2.09 7.29
CA GLU A 90 -10.65 1.95 8.73
C GLU A 90 -12.06 2.07 9.30
N ASP A 91 -12.50 1.01 9.98
CA ASP A 91 -13.88 0.86 10.47
C ASP A 91 -14.95 0.97 9.39
N GLY A 92 -14.63 0.50 8.17
CA GLY A 92 -15.50 0.51 7.00
C GLY A 92 -15.60 1.87 6.27
N GLN A 93 -14.77 2.85 6.63
CA GLN A 93 -14.71 4.18 5.99
C GLN A 93 -13.36 4.39 5.33
N SER A 94 -13.34 5.01 4.14
CA SER A 94 -12.13 5.25 3.38
C SER A 94 -11.16 6.18 4.12
N ILE A 95 -9.88 5.79 4.18
CA ILE A 95 -8.79 6.63 4.66
C ILE A 95 -7.82 7.01 3.54
N LEU A 96 -8.28 6.93 2.29
CA LEU A 96 -7.47 7.31 1.14
C LEU A 96 -7.28 8.83 1.08
N GLY A 97 -6.03 9.25 1.14
CA GLY A 97 -5.57 10.61 0.92
C GLY A 97 -4.51 10.62 -0.19
N MET A 98 -3.40 11.31 0.04
CA MET A 98 -2.25 11.34 -0.88
C MET A 98 -1.67 9.95 -1.15
N ASN A 99 -1.75 9.02 -0.22
CA ASN A 99 -1.31 7.63 -0.34
C ASN A 99 -2.01 6.84 -1.46
N ALA A 100 -3.19 7.25 -1.90
CA ALA A 100 -3.84 6.67 -3.08
C ALA A 100 -3.21 7.16 -4.38
N LEU A 101 -2.70 8.39 -4.39
CA LEU A 101 -2.15 9.06 -5.57
C LEU A 101 -0.66 8.75 -5.75
N SER A 102 0.06 8.52 -4.66
CA SER A 102 1.49 8.28 -4.68
C SER A 102 1.91 7.16 -3.73
N GLY A 103 2.65 6.19 -4.25
CA GLY A 103 3.03 4.98 -3.52
C GLY A 103 4.14 5.17 -2.48
N ASP A 104 4.81 6.32 -2.47
CA ASP A 104 5.81 6.72 -1.47
C ASP A 104 5.18 7.23 -0.18
N ILE A 105 3.92 7.65 -0.23
CA ILE A 105 3.17 8.14 0.92
C ILE A 105 2.62 6.96 1.71
N ASN A 106 3.09 6.81 2.94
CA ASN A 106 2.61 5.76 3.83
C ASN A 106 1.11 5.92 4.14
N ILE A 107 0.44 4.79 4.33
CA ILE A 107 -0.91 4.76 4.88
C ILE A 107 -0.78 4.97 6.39
N PRO A 108 -1.36 6.05 6.96
CA PRO A 108 -1.36 6.25 8.40
C PRO A 108 -2.09 5.10 9.11
N PHE A 109 -1.34 4.26 9.79
CA PHE A 109 -1.81 3.03 10.43
C PHE A 109 -1.08 2.81 11.74
N ASP A 110 -1.80 2.41 12.80
CA ASP A 110 -1.18 1.99 14.05
C ASP A 110 -1.22 0.46 14.21
N PRO A 111 -0.09 -0.22 14.03
CA PRO A 111 -0.03 -1.67 14.18
C PRO A 111 -0.10 -2.16 15.63
N LEU A 112 -0.01 -1.27 16.63
CA LEU A 112 -0.03 -1.66 18.03
C LEU A 112 -1.44 -2.01 18.52
N PHE A 113 -2.47 -1.32 18.03
CA PHE A 113 -3.81 -1.42 18.58
C PHE A 113 -4.92 -1.80 17.60
N ALA A 114 -4.62 -1.93 16.30
CA ALA A 114 -5.56 -2.54 15.37
C ALA A 114 -5.99 -3.92 15.88
N ARG A 115 -7.31 -4.20 15.91
CA ARG A 115 -7.84 -5.51 16.36
C ARG A 115 -7.71 -6.56 15.28
N SER A 116 -8.07 -6.20 14.06
CA SER A 116 -7.98 -7.10 12.90
C SER A 116 -7.88 -6.32 11.61
N VAL A 117 -7.40 -6.99 10.58
CA VAL A 117 -7.41 -6.48 9.21
C VAL A 117 -8.15 -7.47 8.33
N THR A 118 -9.19 -7.01 7.67
CA THR A 118 -9.95 -7.80 6.69
C THR A 118 -9.43 -7.50 5.29
N VAL A 119 -9.04 -8.54 4.56
CA VAL A 119 -8.57 -8.43 3.18
C VAL A 119 -9.55 -9.12 2.24
N ASN A 120 -10.00 -8.39 1.24
CA ASN A 120 -10.74 -8.93 0.11
C ASN A 120 -9.88 -8.81 -1.14
N LYS A 121 -9.43 -9.94 -1.68
CA LYS A 121 -8.51 -10.00 -2.85
C LYS A 121 -9.25 -9.95 -4.19
N SER A 122 -10.56 -9.99 -4.17
CA SER A 122 -11.41 -9.84 -5.35
C SER A 122 -11.92 -8.41 -5.47
N SER A 123 -12.40 -8.02 -6.65
CA SER A 123 -13.05 -6.73 -6.80
C SER A 123 -14.22 -6.58 -5.81
N ASP A 124 -14.20 -5.49 -5.06
CA ASP A 124 -15.24 -5.11 -4.10
C ASP A 124 -15.91 -3.78 -4.48
N SER A 125 -15.83 -3.45 -5.78
CA SER A 125 -16.33 -2.17 -6.32
C SER A 125 -17.85 -1.98 -6.12
N VAL A 126 -18.62 -3.06 -6.07
CA VAL A 126 -20.05 -2.96 -5.75
C VAL A 126 -20.26 -2.34 -4.36
N ARG A 127 -19.42 -2.69 -3.40
CA ARG A 127 -19.53 -2.19 -2.03
C ARG A 127 -18.84 -0.83 -1.84
N PHE A 128 -17.63 -0.65 -2.35
CA PHE A 128 -16.77 0.47 -2.02
C PHE A 128 -16.40 1.38 -3.21
N GLY A 129 -16.96 1.13 -4.40
CA GLY A 129 -16.73 1.96 -5.59
C GLY A 129 -15.48 1.60 -6.40
N GLY A 130 -15.14 2.46 -7.34
CA GLY A 130 -14.08 2.21 -8.32
C GLY A 130 -12.72 1.92 -7.72
N ASN A 131 -12.38 2.52 -6.59
CA ASN A 131 -11.09 2.30 -5.90
C ASN A 131 -10.94 0.89 -5.31
N ALA A 132 -11.99 0.09 -5.28
CA ALA A 132 -11.94 -1.32 -4.89
C ALA A 132 -11.92 -2.30 -6.07
N ILE A 133 -11.53 -1.85 -7.26
CA ILE A 133 -11.47 -2.66 -8.49
C ILE A 133 -10.49 -3.84 -8.35
N GLY A 134 -9.41 -3.68 -7.59
CA GLY A 134 -8.41 -4.70 -7.29
C GLY A 134 -8.63 -5.43 -5.96
N GLY A 135 -9.51 -4.91 -5.11
CA GLY A 135 -9.78 -5.44 -3.77
C GLY A 135 -9.91 -4.37 -2.71
N SER A 136 -10.10 -4.80 -1.46
CA SER A 136 -10.20 -3.90 -0.31
C SER A 136 -9.45 -4.43 0.91
N VAL A 137 -8.99 -3.51 1.75
CA VAL A 137 -8.37 -3.79 3.05
C VAL A 137 -9.05 -2.92 4.09
N ASP A 138 -9.69 -3.52 5.08
CA ASP A 138 -10.40 -2.82 6.15
C ASP A 138 -9.76 -3.12 7.51
N VAL A 139 -9.31 -2.08 8.19
CA VAL A 139 -8.71 -2.13 9.51
C VAL A 139 -9.78 -1.89 10.57
N ASP A 140 -9.98 -2.84 11.45
CA ASP A 140 -10.75 -2.62 12.69
C ASP A 140 -9.83 -1.93 13.72
N SER A 141 -10.04 -0.65 13.93
CA SER A 141 -9.25 0.16 14.87
C SER A 141 -9.53 -0.18 16.33
N GLY A 142 -10.69 -0.77 16.61
CA GLY A 142 -11.17 -1.02 17.96
C GLY A 142 -11.61 0.23 18.72
N LEU A 143 -11.77 1.37 18.06
CA LEU A 143 -12.24 2.61 18.71
C LEU A 143 -13.75 2.62 18.94
N ILE A 144 -14.52 2.07 18.00
CA ILE A 144 -15.97 1.98 18.09
C ILE A 144 -16.36 0.59 18.60
N SER A 145 -16.95 0.53 19.79
CA SER A 145 -17.54 -0.70 20.30
C SER A 145 -18.92 -0.92 19.70
N ARG A 146 -19.06 -1.95 18.83
CA ARG A 146 -20.36 -2.29 18.19
C ARG A 146 -21.23 -3.23 19.04
N LYS A 147 -20.68 -3.70 20.16
CA LYS A 147 -21.36 -4.45 21.23
C LYS A 147 -20.65 -4.18 22.55
N MET A 148 -21.42 -4.30 23.65
CA MET A 148 -20.87 -4.14 24.98
C MET A 148 -19.83 -5.22 25.24
N GLU A 149 -18.67 -4.81 25.73
CA GLU A 149 -17.61 -5.73 26.15
C GLU A 149 -17.90 -6.29 27.55
N SER A 150 -17.42 -7.50 27.81
CA SER A 150 -17.69 -8.21 29.07
C SER A 150 -16.92 -7.64 30.27
N LYS A 151 -15.75 -7.03 30.03
CA LYS A 151 -14.95 -6.37 31.06
C LYS A 151 -15.29 -4.90 31.13
N GLU A 152 -15.60 -4.40 32.33
CA GLU A 152 -15.89 -2.96 32.54
C GLU A 152 -14.65 -2.07 32.35
N LYS A 153 -13.48 -2.61 32.61
CA LYS A 153 -12.19 -1.92 32.45
C LYS A 153 -11.17 -2.87 31.84
N ASP A 154 -10.49 -2.43 30.82
CA ASP A 154 -9.35 -3.11 30.21
C ASP A 154 -8.29 -2.06 29.90
N LEU A 155 -7.09 -2.27 30.42
CA LEU A 155 -5.94 -1.39 30.17
C LEU A 155 -4.80 -2.26 29.67
N GLU A 156 -4.21 -1.85 28.55
CA GLU A 156 -3.07 -2.51 27.95
C GLU A 156 -1.92 -1.52 27.75
N LEU A 157 -0.76 -1.83 28.29
CA LEU A 157 0.50 -1.12 28.10
C LEU A 157 1.41 -1.98 27.21
N VAL A 158 1.95 -1.41 26.15
CA VAL A 158 2.90 -2.08 25.26
C VAL A 158 4.20 -1.30 25.23
N LEU A 159 5.31 -1.98 25.48
CA LEU A 159 6.67 -1.44 25.39
C LEU A 159 7.51 -2.33 24.49
N ARG A 160 8.27 -1.75 23.57
CA ARG A 160 9.17 -2.48 22.67
C ARG A 160 10.47 -1.74 22.48
N LYS A 161 11.54 -2.51 22.40
CA LYS A 161 12.88 -2.05 22.07
C LYS A 161 13.50 -2.98 21.03
N GLY A 162 14.05 -2.42 19.97
CA GLY A 162 14.69 -3.19 18.90
C GLY A 162 16.06 -2.63 18.53
N PHE A 163 16.72 -3.31 17.59
CA PHE A 163 17.90 -2.79 16.91
C PHE A 163 17.55 -1.56 16.08
N ASN A 164 18.56 -0.79 15.67
CA ASN A 164 18.43 0.43 14.87
C ASN A 164 17.64 1.53 15.61
N ASP A 165 17.84 1.65 16.92
CA ASP A 165 17.13 2.59 17.79
C ASP A 165 15.60 2.51 17.66
N ALA A 166 15.09 1.31 17.38
CA ALA A 166 13.66 1.09 17.26
C ALA A 166 13.01 1.03 18.65
N ASP A 167 12.15 1.99 18.92
CA ASP A 167 11.36 2.10 20.15
C ASP A 167 9.88 2.19 19.79
N ALA A 168 9.03 1.47 20.52
CA ALA A 168 7.58 1.64 20.45
C ALA A 168 6.96 1.56 21.85
N GLN A 169 6.06 2.48 22.12
CA GLN A 169 5.30 2.57 23.37
C GLN A 169 3.84 2.79 23.02
N GLY A 170 2.96 2.12 23.74
CA GLY A 170 1.54 2.27 23.50
C GLY A 170 0.72 2.03 24.77
N LEU A 171 -0.40 2.73 24.86
CA LEU A 171 -1.40 2.61 25.90
C LEU A 171 -2.77 2.50 25.26
N ARG A 172 -3.52 1.47 25.59
CA ARG A 172 -4.94 1.32 25.26
C ARG A 172 -5.75 1.18 26.53
N MET A 173 -6.87 1.87 26.57
CA MET A 173 -7.83 1.79 27.66
C MET A 173 -9.22 1.56 27.09
N ASN A 174 -9.98 0.67 27.70
CA ASN A 174 -11.41 0.53 27.49
C ASN A 174 -12.11 0.71 28.83
N PHE A 175 -13.18 1.49 28.82
CA PHE A 175 -14.09 1.68 29.96
C PHE A 175 -15.51 1.49 29.48
N ASN A 176 -16.30 0.71 30.22
CA ASN A 176 -17.72 0.61 29.96
C ASN A 176 -18.51 0.50 31.28
N ASP A 177 -19.77 0.89 31.26
CA ASP A 177 -20.66 0.84 32.43
C ASP A 177 -21.48 -0.47 32.52
N GLY A 178 -21.18 -1.42 31.63
CA GLY A 178 -21.89 -2.69 31.52
C GLY A 178 -23.31 -2.59 30.97
N LYS A 179 -23.79 -1.39 30.57
CA LYS A 179 -25.18 -1.17 30.13
C LYS A 179 -25.30 -0.31 28.87
N HIS A 180 -24.80 0.91 28.92
CA HIS A 180 -25.08 1.91 27.91
C HIS A 180 -23.83 2.52 27.29
N PHE A 181 -22.75 2.72 28.02
CA PHE A 181 -21.58 3.43 27.55
C PHE A 181 -20.34 2.54 27.45
N SER A 182 -19.61 2.69 26.37
CA SER A 182 -18.27 2.15 26.20
C SER A 182 -17.37 3.24 25.59
N THR A 183 -16.18 3.44 26.16
CA THR A 183 -15.19 4.41 25.67
C THR A 183 -13.84 3.73 25.55
N ASN A 184 -13.23 3.89 24.38
CA ASN A 184 -11.88 3.41 24.04
C ASN A 184 -10.95 4.61 23.88
N LEU A 185 -9.74 4.49 24.42
CA LEU A 185 -8.65 5.46 24.26
C LEU A 185 -7.40 4.71 23.83
N GLN A 186 -6.68 5.25 22.85
CA GLN A 186 -5.45 4.69 22.34
C GLN A 186 -4.40 5.79 22.18
N MET A 187 -3.17 5.50 22.58
CA MET A 187 -2.02 6.38 22.41
C MET A 187 -0.79 5.54 22.06
N SER A 188 -0.05 5.93 21.05
CA SER A 188 1.22 5.28 20.73
C SER A 188 2.28 6.24 20.20
N PHE A 189 3.54 5.88 20.43
CA PHE A 189 4.72 6.49 19.85
C PHE A 189 5.65 5.41 19.34
N GLN A 190 6.13 5.59 18.13
CA GLN A 190 7.07 4.68 17.51
C GLN A 190 8.19 5.49 16.87
N LYS A 191 9.42 5.08 17.10
CA LYS A 191 10.61 5.70 16.51
C LYS A 191 11.56 4.62 16.01
N ILE A 192 12.26 4.92 14.93
CA ILE A 192 13.38 4.12 14.43
C ILE A 192 14.46 5.07 13.92
N GLY A 193 15.70 4.71 14.15
CA GLY A 193 16.86 5.32 13.53
C GLY A 193 17.11 4.82 12.10
N HIS A 194 18.31 5.05 11.61
CA HIS A 194 18.73 4.46 10.36
C HIS A 194 18.92 2.95 10.54
N TYR A 195 18.49 2.16 9.55
CA TYR A 195 18.60 0.72 9.67
C TYR A 195 19.85 0.14 9.01
N ASP A 196 20.30 -0.98 9.57
CA ASP A 196 21.45 -1.71 9.05
C ASP A 196 21.06 -2.54 7.82
N ILE A 197 21.99 -2.65 6.88
CA ILE A 197 21.88 -3.40 5.63
C ILE A 197 23.05 -4.39 5.51
N PRO A 198 22.85 -5.57 4.91
CA PRO A 198 23.86 -6.61 4.87
C PRO A 198 25.04 -6.36 3.91
N GLY A 199 25.03 -5.25 3.20
CA GLY A 199 26.06 -4.92 2.21
C GLY A 199 25.97 -3.48 1.76
N ASN A 200 26.06 -3.27 0.46
CA ASN A 200 25.95 -1.95 -0.16
C ASN A 200 24.47 -1.58 -0.38
N SER A 201 24.14 -0.30 -0.25
CA SER A 201 22.80 0.20 -0.55
C SER A 201 22.45 0.04 -2.03
N LYS A 202 23.42 0.25 -2.92
CA LYS A 202 23.21 0.10 -4.36
C LYS A 202 23.36 -1.35 -4.81
N ALA A 203 22.40 -1.82 -5.60
CA ALA A 203 22.44 -3.17 -6.15
C ALA A 203 23.67 -3.36 -7.05
N GLY A 204 24.19 -4.58 -7.12
CA GLY A 204 25.37 -4.91 -7.96
C GLY A 204 25.22 -4.51 -9.42
N VAL A 205 23.98 -4.54 -9.95
CA VAL A 205 23.67 -4.07 -11.30
C VAL A 205 24.02 -2.59 -11.52
N CYS A 206 23.96 -1.76 -10.48
CA CYS A 206 24.31 -0.36 -10.53
C CYS A 206 25.83 -0.14 -10.80
N ASN A 207 26.65 -1.11 -10.48
CA ASN A 207 28.09 -1.04 -10.70
C ASN A 207 28.54 -1.70 -12.01
N SER A 208 27.87 -2.78 -12.44
CA SER A 208 28.38 -3.63 -13.52
C SER A 208 27.68 -3.45 -14.87
N GLN A 209 26.44 -2.97 -14.91
CA GLN A 209 25.62 -2.99 -16.13
C GLN A 209 25.09 -1.64 -16.59
N LEU A 210 25.42 -0.54 -15.90
CA LEU A 210 25.04 0.79 -16.35
C LEU A 210 25.71 1.19 -17.66
N PHE A 211 26.89 0.64 -17.88
CA PHE A 211 27.78 1.03 -18.95
C PHE A 211 28.47 -0.21 -19.51
N PRO A 212 28.35 -0.82 -20.43
CA PRO A 212 28.10 -0.62 -21.84
C PRO A 212 26.88 -1.43 -22.32
N VAL A 213 25.86 -0.80 -22.69
CA VAL A 213 24.90 -1.42 -23.59
C VAL A 213 25.52 -1.38 -24.97
N LYS A 214 25.36 -2.45 -25.77
CA LYS A 214 25.80 -2.47 -27.15
C LYS A 214 25.19 -1.26 -27.87
N GLY A 215 26.04 -0.24 -28.13
CA GLY A 215 25.61 1.03 -28.72
C GLY A 215 25.49 2.23 -27.77
N GLY A 216 25.78 2.12 -26.45
CA GLY A 216 25.86 3.28 -25.54
C GLY A 216 25.52 3.04 -24.07
N VAL A 217 24.81 3.93 -23.42
CA VAL A 217 24.54 3.96 -21.98
C VAL A 217 23.06 3.84 -21.68
N ASN A 218 22.69 3.01 -20.72
CA ASN A 218 21.34 2.99 -20.16
C ASN A 218 21.19 4.11 -19.13
N SER A 219 20.85 5.32 -19.59
CA SER A 219 20.68 6.49 -18.73
C SER A 219 19.53 6.33 -17.72
N PHE A 220 18.50 5.53 -18.04
CA PHE A 220 17.36 5.32 -17.14
C PHE A 220 17.72 4.44 -15.95
N LEU A 221 18.53 3.41 -16.17
CA LEU A 221 19.04 2.61 -15.07
C LEU A 221 20.01 3.40 -14.20
N ALA A 222 20.82 4.30 -14.80
CA ALA A 222 21.68 5.21 -14.06
C ALA A 222 20.87 6.10 -13.12
N ASP A 223 19.73 6.66 -13.58
CA ASP A 223 18.85 7.46 -12.73
C ASP A 223 18.25 6.63 -11.61
N SER A 224 17.75 5.43 -11.92
CA SER A 224 17.22 4.51 -10.92
C SER A 224 18.25 4.08 -9.87
N CYS A 225 19.53 4.04 -10.25
CA CYS A 225 20.67 3.79 -9.37
C CYS A 225 21.23 5.05 -8.70
N GLN A 226 20.64 6.21 -8.93
CA GLN A 226 21.15 7.49 -8.41
C GLN A 226 22.63 7.71 -8.78
N LYS A 227 22.95 7.50 -10.06
CA LYS A 227 24.30 7.70 -10.60
C LYS A 227 24.30 8.74 -11.70
N GLU A 228 25.29 9.62 -11.69
CA GLU A 228 25.59 10.47 -12.81
C GLU A 228 26.31 9.66 -13.88
N ALA A 229 25.60 9.35 -14.94
CA ALA A 229 26.18 8.74 -16.14
C ALA A 229 26.56 9.81 -17.15
N ARG A 230 27.86 9.96 -17.44
CA ARG A 230 28.30 10.76 -18.56
C ARG A 230 28.62 9.85 -19.74
N ILE A 231 27.92 10.08 -20.86
CA ILE A 231 28.04 9.28 -22.06
C ILE A 231 29.30 9.71 -22.82
N GLN A 232 30.07 8.73 -23.31
CA GLN A 232 31.21 9.03 -24.16
C GLN A 232 30.81 9.52 -25.57
N GLN A 233 29.62 9.13 -26.03
CA GLN A 233 29.16 9.45 -27.37
C GLN A 233 27.76 9.97 -27.30
N VAL A 234 27.56 11.14 -27.81
CA VAL A 234 26.31 11.87 -27.78
C VAL A 234 25.86 12.11 -29.21
N TYR A 235 24.60 11.87 -29.49
CA TYR A 235 24.04 12.07 -30.81
C TYR A 235 23.56 13.50 -30.98
N ASN A 236 23.73 14.06 -32.20
CA ASN A 236 23.53 15.49 -32.39
C ASN A 236 22.08 15.89 -32.58
N LYS A 237 21.17 14.96 -32.90
CA LYS A 237 19.74 15.22 -33.04
C LYS A 237 18.91 13.94 -33.04
N ALA A 238 17.62 14.07 -32.76
CA ALA A 238 16.65 13.01 -32.99
C ALA A 238 16.49 12.74 -34.50
N SER A 239 16.22 11.48 -34.83
CA SER A 239 15.89 11.13 -36.21
C SER A 239 14.48 11.56 -36.55
N GLN A 240 14.22 11.95 -37.78
CA GLN A 240 12.87 12.30 -38.23
C GLN A 240 11.89 11.11 -38.05
N PRO A 241 12.24 9.88 -38.41
CA PRO A 241 11.36 8.73 -38.10
C PRO A 241 10.99 8.56 -36.65
N PHE A 242 11.91 8.88 -35.72
CA PHE A 242 11.58 8.88 -34.31
C PHE A 242 10.58 9.98 -33.96
N ILE A 243 10.80 11.19 -34.44
CA ILE A 243 9.91 12.34 -34.23
C ILE A 243 8.51 12.00 -34.72
N ASP A 244 8.41 11.49 -35.95
CA ASP A 244 7.15 11.14 -36.60
C ASP A 244 6.40 10.05 -35.80
N GLN A 245 7.11 9.03 -35.34
CA GLN A 245 6.53 7.97 -34.52
C GLN A 245 6.09 8.49 -33.16
N PHE A 246 6.92 9.31 -32.52
CA PHE A 246 6.58 9.92 -31.25
C PHE A 246 5.34 10.80 -31.32
N MET A 247 5.25 11.65 -32.35
CA MET A 247 4.09 12.53 -32.59
C MET A 247 2.83 11.71 -32.88
N LYS A 248 2.96 10.61 -33.61
CA LYS A 248 1.85 9.70 -33.88
C LYS A 248 1.32 9.02 -32.60
N GLU A 249 2.21 8.65 -31.69
CA GLU A 249 1.87 8.00 -30.44
C GLU A 249 1.42 9.02 -29.36
N ASN A 250 1.81 10.28 -29.52
CA ASN A 250 1.48 11.37 -28.61
C ASN A 250 0.91 12.56 -29.40
N PRO A 251 -0.29 12.44 -30.00
CA PRO A 251 -0.83 13.45 -30.93
C PRO A 251 -1.05 14.83 -30.31
N ASP A 252 -1.20 14.86 -28.96
CA ASP A 252 -1.40 16.10 -28.23
C ASP A 252 -0.10 16.69 -27.65
N TRP A 253 1.05 16.22 -28.11
CA TRP A 253 2.34 16.79 -27.73
C TRP A 253 2.49 18.19 -28.31
N ALA A 254 2.19 19.22 -27.53
CA ALA A 254 2.06 20.60 -27.99
C ALA A 254 3.38 21.23 -28.43
N ASP A 255 4.50 20.82 -27.82
CA ASP A 255 5.74 21.57 -27.96
C ASP A 255 6.72 20.99 -28.98
N GLY A 256 6.57 19.74 -29.38
CA GLY A 256 7.51 19.05 -30.25
C GLY A 256 8.97 19.22 -29.82
N ASP A 257 9.20 19.51 -28.54
CA ASP A 257 10.52 19.81 -28.00
C ASP A 257 11.34 18.53 -27.83
N PHE A 258 12.11 18.24 -28.86
CA PHE A 258 13.07 17.13 -28.85
C PHE A 258 14.47 17.56 -28.45
N SER A 259 14.61 18.68 -27.74
CA SER A 259 15.91 19.21 -27.28
C SER A 259 16.68 18.22 -26.41
N PHE A 260 16.00 17.29 -25.75
CA PHE A 260 16.61 16.19 -25.02
C PHE A 260 17.39 15.21 -25.90
N TYR A 261 17.09 15.15 -27.17
CA TYR A 261 17.78 14.32 -28.17
C TYR A 261 18.77 15.10 -29.01
N THR A 262 18.81 16.42 -28.89
CA THR A 262 19.79 17.26 -29.54
C THR A 262 20.97 17.48 -28.60
N ASN A 263 22.15 17.12 -29.07
CA ASN A 263 23.36 17.50 -28.37
C ASN A 263 23.70 18.93 -28.71
N GLN A 264 23.58 19.74 -27.72
CA GLN A 264 24.34 20.96 -27.63
C GLN A 264 25.64 20.64 -26.89
N PRO A 265 26.83 20.81 -27.47
CA PRO A 265 28.06 20.85 -26.70
C PRO A 265 27.97 22.07 -25.82
N THR A 266 27.54 21.87 -24.62
CA THR A 266 27.32 22.96 -23.70
C THR A 266 28.57 23.19 -22.88
N SER A 267 28.80 24.44 -22.50
CA SER A 267 29.84 24.82 -21.55
C SER A 267 29.79 23.93 -20.30
N VAL A 268 30.87 23.90 -19.56
CA VAL A 268 31.04 23.12 -18.31
C VAL A 268 29.85 23.26 -17.32
N TRP A 269 29.08 24.30 -17.45
CA TRP A 269 27.92 24.67 -16.61
C TRP A 269 26.57 24.18 -17.12
N GLN A 270 26.48 23.70 -18.36
CA GLN A 270 25.21 23.23 -18.89
C GLN A 270 25.13 21.72 -18.80
N ARG A 271 24.09 21.22 -18.15
CA ARG A 271 23.81 19.80 -18.03
C ARG A 271 23.56 19.20 -19.41
N LYS A 272 24.30 18.17 -19.70
CA LYS A 272 24.16 17.47 -20.97
C LYS A 272 22.98 16.53 -20.89
N THR A 273 22.16 16.59 -21.89
CA THR A 273 21.09 15.60 -22.09
C THR A 273 21.72 14.34 -22.64
N TYR A 274 21.49 13.23 -21.96
CA TYR A 274 22.05 11.95 -22.39
C TYR A 274 21.00 11.18 -23.17
N VAL A 275 21.36 10.79 -24.39
CA VAL A 275 20.53 9.95 -25.23
C VAL A 275 20.93 8.50 -25.02
N ASN A 276 19.98 7.66 -24.62
CA ASN A 276 20.18 6.22 -24.62
C ASN A 276 20.45 5.78 -26.07
N PRO A 277 21.60 5.16 -26.40
CA PRO A 277 21.90 4.79 -27.78
C PRO A 277 21.08 3.61 -28.31
N ALA A 278 20.37 2.89 -27.46
CA ALA A 278 19.29 2.03 -27.88
C ALA A 278 18.02 2.82 -28.22
N ASN A 279 18.05 4.15 -28.03
CA ASN A 279 16.94 5.03 -28.30
C ASN A 279 16.74 5.17 -29.83
N PRO A 280 15.50 5.08 -30.32
CA PRO A 280 15.18 5.33 -31.73
C PRO A 280 15.52 6.75 -32.23
N ALA A 281 15.83 7.69 -31.31
CA ALA A 281 16.34 9.01 -31.67
C ALA A 281 17.72 9.00 -32.34
N TYR A 282 18.45 7.89 -32.30
CA TYR A 282 19.76 7.78 -32.95
C TYR A 282 19.66 7.94 -34.46
N VAL A 283 20.43 8.88 -35.01
CA VAL A 283 20.59 9.05 -36.47
C VAL A 283 21.93 8.44 -36.86
N PRO A 284 21.96 7.35 -37.65
CA PRO A 284 23.18 6.79 -38.20
C PRO A 284 23.97 7.82 -38.98
N GLY A 285 25.29 7.86 -38.80
CA GLY A 285 26.17 8.79 -39.52
C GLY A 285 26.23 10.21 -38.97
N THR A 286 25.45 10.56 -37.94
CA THR A 286 25.61 11.87 -37.30
C THR A 286 26.90 11.92 -36.48
N PRO A 287 27.60 13.08 -36.46
CA PRO A 287 28.78 13.23 -35.62
C PRO A 287 28.49 12.93 -34.17
N LYS A 288 29.39 12.22 -33.53
CA LYS A 288 29.33 11.90 -32.11
C LYS A 288 30.34 12.71 -31.33
N THR A 289 29.90 13.31 -30.24
CA THR A 289 30.85 13.92 -29.30
C THR A 289 31.37 12.87 -28.40
N VAL A 290 32.69 12.63 -28.42
CA VAL A 290 33.36 11.71 -27.46
C VAL A 290 33.49 12.43 -26.12
N GLN A 291 33.07 11.78 -25.05
CA GLN A 291 33.19 12.29 -23.70
C GLN A 291 33.72 11.21 -22.78
N ASN A 292 34.47 11.63 -21.76
CA ASN A 292 34.93 10.70 -20.74
C ASN A 292 33.78 10.12 -19.96
N LYS A 293 33.85 8.83 -19.67
CA LYS A 293 32.92 8.17 -18.80
C LYS A 293 33.09 8.72 -17.38
N ILE A 294 32.05 9.27 -16.82
CA ILE A 294 31.99 9.57 -15.41
C ILE A 294 30.84 8.73 -14.85
N ASN A 295 31.19 7.89 -13.90
CA ASN A 295 30.25 7.09 -13.13
C ASN A 295 30.34 7.57 -11.69
N LYS A 296 29.72 8.72 -11.40
CA LYS A 296 29.71 9.32 -10.09
C LYS A 296 28.39 9.02 -9.40
N ASP A 297 28.46 8.65 -8.15
CA ASP A 297 27.27 8.52 -7.33
C ASP A 297 26.68 9.91 -7.03
N VAL A 298 25.39 10.10 -7.30
CA VAL A 298 24.62 11.29 -6.90
C VAL A 298 24.29 11.17 -5.41
N THR A 299 23.90 9.96 -4.99
CA THR A 299 23.76 9.60 -3.59
C THR A 299 24.87 8.65 -3.19
N PRO A 300 25.34 8.68 -1.94
CA PRO A 300 26.32 7.71 -1.46
C PRO A 300 25.87 6.26 -1.70
N ASP A 301 26.83 5.38 -1.98
CA ASP A 301 26.63 3.95 -1.84
C ASP A 301 26.91 3.60 -0.37
N TYR A 302 25.85 3.59 0.43
CA TYR A 302 25.97 3.30 1.87
C TYR A 302 26.40 1.87 2.09
N HIS A 303 27.18 1.65 3.14
CA HIS A 303 27.62 0.31 3.55
C HIS A 303 27.36 0.10 5.03
N GLY A 304 26.73 -1.02 5.37
CA GLY A 304 26.37 -1.37 6.74
C GLY A 304 25.12 -0.67 7.25
N THR A 305 25.06 0.66 7.23
CA THR A 305 23.88 1.43 7.67
C THR A 305 23.38 2.29 6.53
N LEU A 306 22.07 2.22 6.23
CA LEU A 306 21.43 2.97 5.16
C LEU A 306 21.03 4.37 5.64
N GLY A 307 21.58 5.39 5.01
CA GLY A 307 21.19 6.78 5.29
C GLY A 307 19.75 7.10 4.89
N ASN A 308 19.21 8.15 5.50
CA ASN A 308 17.85 8.64 5.24
C ASN A 308 16.74 7.58 5.38
N SER A 309 16.87 6.68 6.35
CA SER A 309 15.96 5.57 6.58
C SER A 309 15.22 5.60 7.92
N HIS A 310 15.28 6.74 8.62
CA HIS A 310 14.60 6.97 9.88
C HIS A 310 13.08 7.11 9.72
N ALA A 311 12.35 6.86 10.80
CA ALA A 311 10.92 7.16 10.90
C ALA A 311 10.51 7.49 12.33
N SER A 312 9.46 8.31 12.46
CA SER A 312 8.79 8.65 13.71
C SER A 312 7.29 8.70 13.48
N ASN A 313 6.53 7.97 14.29
CA ASN A 313 5.07 7.93 14.23
C ASN A 313 4.47 8.23 15.59
N SER A 314 3.35 8.95 15.62
CA SER A 314 2.55 9.16 16.81
C SER A 314 1.07 8.97 16.51
N HIS A 315 0.34 8.43 17.45
CA HIS A 315 -1.09 8.16 17.36
C HIS A 315 -1.78 8.52 18.66
N PHE A 316 -2.92 9.18 18.54
CA PHE A 316 -3.85 9.43 19.63
C PHE A 316 -5.27 9.27 19.12
N ALA A 317 -6.07 8.46 19.81
CA ALA A 317 -7.44 8.26 19.41
C ALA A 317 -8.36 8.03 20.61
N VAL A 318 -9.62 8.47 20.47
CA VAL A 318 -10.70 8.23 21.42
C VAL A 318 -11.97 7.92 20.66
N GLY A 319 -12.70 6.91 21.11
CA GLY A 319 -14.01 6.54 20.58
C GLY A 319 -14.97 6.24 21.70
N SER A 320 -16.23 6.68 21.59
CA SER A 320 -17.27 6.42 22.57
C SER A 320 -18.54 5.92 21.88
N THR A 321 -19.19 4.94 22.49
CA THR A 321 -20.43 4.35 21.99
C THR A 321 -21.48 4.40 23.08
N TYR A 322 -22.68 4.86 22.71
CA TYR A 322 -23.88 4.78 23.52
C TYR A 322 -24.81 3.70 22.96
N PHE A 323 -25.13 2.72 23.79
CA PHE A 323 -26.02 1.60 23.46
C PHE A 323 -27.43 1.87 24.00
N PHE A 324 -28.40 1.55 23.19
CA PHE A 324 -29.81 1.55 23.53
C PHE A 324 -30.47 0.25 23.05
N ASP A 325 -31.68 -0.06 23.48
CA ASP A 325 -32.31 -1.37 23.24
C ASP A 325 -32.24 -1.85 21.79
N ARG A 326 -32.39 -0.93 20.82
CA ARG A 326 -32.48 -1.24 19.40
C ARG A 326 -31.25 -0.85 18.60
N GLY A 327 -30.14 -0.52 19.24
CA GLY A 327 -28.93 -0.16 18.48
C GLY A 327 -27.88 0.60 19.29
N TYR A 328 -27.13 1.43 18.58
CA TYR A 328 -26.09 2.28 19.18
C TYR A 328 -25.84 3.52 18.32
N VAL A 329 -25.24 4.50 18.96
CA VAL A 329 -24.61 5.67 18.31
C VAL A 329 -23.19 5.77 18.84
N ALA A 330 -22.23 5.94 17.96
CA ALA A 330 -20.81 6.04 18.30
C ALA A 330 -20.17 7.23 17.61
N ALA A 331 -19.18 7.82 18.28
CA ALA A 331 -18.32 8.87 17.72
C ALA A 331 -16.86 8.58 18.03
N SER A 332 -15.96 8.94 17.13
CA SER A 332 -14.52 8.82 17.34
C SER A 332 -13.72 9.99 16.76
N LEU A 333 -12.59 10.24 17.39
CA LEU A 333 -11.51 11.12 16.93
C LEU A 333 -10.24 10.28 16.88
N ASP A 334 -9.48 10.39 15.79
CA ASP A 334 -8.25 9.65 15.56
C ASP A 334 -7.23 10.57 14.87
N THR A 335 -6.10 10.81 15.52
CA THR A 335 -5.00 11.66 15.03
C THR A 335 -3.74 10.81 14.85
N LYS A 336 -3.18 10.81 13.66
CA LYS A 336 -1.94 10.10 13.30
C LYS A 336 -0.96 11.05 12.65
N ASN A 337 0.31 11.01 13.10
CA ASN A 337 1.39 11.76 12.48
C ASN A 337 2.54 10.82 12.14
N SER A 338 3.21 11.08 11.02
CA SER A 338 4.35 10.31 10.54
C SER A 338 5.38 11.24 9.89
N ASP A 339 6.64 11.00 10.19
CA ASP A 339 7.80 11.69 9.59
C ASP A 339 8.85 10.64 9.28
N TYR A 340 9.27 10.54 8.01
CA TYR A 340 10.25 9.54 7.59
C TYR A 340 11.07 9.99 6.39
N GLY A 341 12.29 9.45 6.28
CA GLY A 341 13.14 9.59 5.12
C GLY A 341 12.78 8.56 4.03
N VAL A 342 12.96 8.93 2.76
CA VAL A 342 12.96 7.99 1.64
C VAL A 342 14.33 7.30 1.62
N PRO A 343 14.43 5.99 1.95
CA PRO A 343 15.69 5.34 2.22
C PRO A 343 16.69 5.43 1.07
N GLY A 344 17.91 5.86 1.37
CA GLY A 344 19.00 5.95 0.40
C GLY A 344 18.82 7.00 -0.70
N PHE A 345 17.71 7.77 -0.69
CA PHE A 345 17.39 8.71 -1.75
C PHE A 345 17.75 10.15 -1.41
N SER A 346 18.40 10.83 -2.34
CA SER A 346 18.70 12.26 -2.28
C SER A 346 18.53 12.90 -3.65
N MET A 347 18.15 14.18 -3.66
CA MET A 347 18.11 15.00 -4.88
C MET A 347 19.40 15.82 -5.01
N GLU A 348 19.83 16.06 -6.24
CA GLU A 348 20.87 17.05 -6.48
C GLU A 348 20.45 18.43 -5.96
N ASN A 349 21.32 19.06 -5.20
CA ASN A 349 21.08 20.42 -4.73
C ASN A 349 21.27 21.43 -5.86
N GLN A 350 20.17 21.82 -6.51
CA GLN A 350 20.18 22.78 -7.63
C GLN A 350 20.01 24.23 -7.19
N SER A 351 19.58 24.46 -5.95
CA SER A 351 19.13 25.80 -5.51
C SER A 351 20.23 26.65 -4.89
N PHE A 352 21.39 26.10 -4.55
CA PHE A 352 22.38 26.78 -3.72
C PHE A 352 23.78 26.90 -4.33
N GLY A 353 23.89 26.85 -5.62
CA GLY A 353 24.96 27.55 -6.39
C GLY A 353 26.42 27.22 -6.17
N SER A 354 26.82 26.22 -5.39
CA SER A 354 28.26 26.07 -5.17
C SER A 354 28.86 24.69 -4.96
N ASN A 355 28.14 23.63 -4.64
CA ASN A 355 28.74 22.29 -4.61
C ASN A 355 27.73 21.22 -4.99
N TYR A 356 27.86 20.68 -6.20
CA TYR A 356 27.02 19.62 -6.77
C TYR A 356 27.31 18.22 -6.20
N ASP A 357 28.06 18.11 -5.14
CA ASP A 357 28.62 16.85 -4.67
C ASP A 357 27.84 16.18 -3.54
N GLU A 358 26.95 16.92 -2.86
CA GLU A 358 26.13 16.37 -1.79
C GLU A 358 24.65 16.47 -2.15
N GLY A 359 24.00 15.32 -2.27
CA GLY A 359 22.57 15.24 -2.47
C GLY A 359 21.79 15.69 -1.22
N VAL A 360 20.63 16.31 -1.43
CA VAL A 360 19.73 16.71 -0.35
C VAL A 360 18.77 15.55 -0.07
N PRO A 361 18.70 15.02 1.16
CA PRO A 361 17.85 13.88 1.47
C PRO A 361 16.36 14.25 1.29
N VAL A 362 15.60 13.32 0.71
CA VAL A 362 14.15 13.47 0.53
C VAL A 362 13.42 12.84 1.70
N GLY A 363 12.53 13.59 2.32
CA GLY A 363 11.68 13.13 3.41
C GLY A 363 10.20 13.34 3.11
N VAL A 364 9.36 12.68 3.89
CA VAL A 364 7.89 12.78 3.83
C VAL A 364 7.34 13.03 5.23
N VAL A 365 6.43 14.00 5.34
CA VAL A 365 5.71 14.31 6.58
C VAL A 365 4.21 14.15 6.32
N ILE A 366 3.53 13.41 7.22
CA ILE A 366 2.08 13.16 7.14
C ILE A 366 1.45 13.56 8.47
N SER A 367 0.31 14.24 8.40
CA SER A 367 -0.59 14.48 9.53
C SER A 367 -2.01 14.17 9.11
N GLN A 368 -2.71 13.35 9.88
CA GLN A 368 -4.07 12.92 9.59
C GLN A 368 -4.95 13.02 10.83
N ASP A 369 -6.10 13.69 10.68
CA ASP A 369 -7.17 13.73 11.67
C ASP A 369 -8.45 13.14 11.06
N LYS A 370 -9.04 12.16 11.71
CA LYS A 370 -10.30 11.52 11.32
C LYS A 370 -11.33 11.71 12.42
N TYR A 371 -12.48 12.25 12.05
CA TYR A 371 -13.68 12.35 12.88
C TYR A 371 -14.72 11.41 12.28
N ALA A 372 -15.29 10.53 13.07
CA ALA A 372 -16.29 9.59 12.58
C ALA A 372 -17.51 9.53 13.50
N LEU A 373 -18.67 9.35 12.89
CA LEU A 373 -19.95 9.08 13.53
C LEU A 373 -20.53 7.82 12.90
N GLU A 374 -20.94 6.86 13.72
CA GLU A 374 -21.65 5.65 13.30
C GLU A 374 -22.91 5.46 14.13
N ALA A 375 -24.03 5.19 13.47
CA ALA A 375 -25.28 4.87 14.13
C ALA A 375 -25.89 3.63 13.50
N THR A 376 -26.38 2.71 14.33
CA THR A 376 -27.10 1.52 13.88
C THR A 376 -28.42 1.39 14.62
N LEU A 377 -29.49 1.25 13.87
CA LEU A 377 -30.84 0.97 14.36
C LEU A 377 -31.31 -0.38 13.84
N ARG A 378 -31.62 -1.30 14.77
CA ARG A 378 -32.19 -2.62 14.46
C ARG A 378 -33.69 -2.52 14.37
N ASP A 379 -34.27 -3.29 13.47
CA ASP A 379 -35.73 -3.36 13.26
C ASP A 379 -36.39 -1.96 13.12
N PRO A 380 -35.88 -1.08 12.24
CA PRO A 380 -36.43 0.27 12.11
C PRO A 380 -37.90 0.24 11.65
N VAL A 381 -38.22 -0.67 10.75
CA VAL A 381 -39.59 -0.95 10.26
C VAL A 381 -39.77 -2.46 10.00
N ALA A 382 -41.02 -2.91 9.80
CA ALA A 382 -41.38 -4.33 9.76
C ALA A 382 -40.59 -5.19 8.78
N TYR A 383 -40.14 -4.65 7.65
CA TYR A 383 -39.39 -5.37 6.59
C TYR A 383 -37.90 -5.06 6.56
N MET A 384 -37.42 -4.22 7.48
CA MET A 384 -35.98 -3.95 7.60
C MET A 384 -35.41 -4.65 8.84
N GLU A 385 -34.26 -5.24 8.68
CA GLU A 385 -33.43 -5.82 9.78
C GLU A 385 -32.61 -4.74 10.46
N SER A 386 -31.98 -3.86 9.66
CA SER A 386 -31.20 -2.75 10.21
C SER A 386 -31.07 -1.59 9.25
N ALA A 387 -30.86 -0.40 9.83
CA ALA A 387 -30.38 0.79 9.15
C ALA A 387 -29.09 1.25 9.83
N GLN A 388 -28.03 1.44 9.05
CA GLN A 388 -26.75 1.94 9.55
C GLN A 388 -26.35 3.19 8.78
N LEU A 389 -26.02 4.24 9.52
CA LEU A 389 -25.47 5.49 9.01
C LEU A 389 -24.02 5.61 9.46
N ARG A 390 -23.13 5.94 8.53
CA ARG A 390 -21.75 6.29 8.79
C ARG A 390 -21.44 7.65 8.17
N VAL A 391 -20.84 8.51 8.94
CA VAL A 391 -20.36 9.82 8.47
C VAL A 391 -18.94 10.01 8.97
N SER A 392 -18.05 10.49 8.12
CA SER A 392 -16.71 10.86 8.56
C SER A 392 -16.18 12.09 7.83
N ARG A 393 -15.28 12.77 8.52
CA ARG A 393 -14.41 13.79 7.96
C ARG A 393 -12.96 13.39 8.21
N LEU A 394 -12.16 13.37 7.13
CA LEU A 394 -10.75 13.09 7.14
C LEU A 394 -9.99 14.33 6.67
N ASN A 395 -9.15 14.90 7.52
CA ASN A 395 -8.19 15.94 7.14
C ASN A 395 -6.81 15.27 7.08
N ASN A 396 -6.20 15.20 5.90
CA ASN A 396 -4.88 14.64 5.71
C ASN A 396 -3.98 15.68 5.07
N THR A 397 -2.82 15.92 5.64
CA THR A 397 -1.76 16.73 5.04
C THR A 397 -0.55 15.85 4.82
N SER A 398 -0.06 15.81 3.60
CA SER A 398 1.14 15.06 3.23
C SER A 398 2.05 15.95 2.41
N GLY A 399 3.36 15.91 2.69
CA GLY A 399 4.28 16.79 2.00
C GLY A 399 5.69 16.25 1.91
N GLU A 400 6.37 16.67 0.85
CA GLU A 400 7.76 16.33 0.59
C GLU A 400 8.70 17.36 1.21
N ARG A 401 9.81 16.87 1.72
CA ARG A 401 10.90 17.67 2.27
C ARG A 401 12.19 17.42 1.49
N LEU A 402 12.95 18.47 1.27
CA LEU A 402 14.30 18.45 0.71
C LEU A 402 15.26 18.94 1.80
N GLY A 403 15.84 18.01 2.54
CA GLY A 403 16.51 18.30 3.80
C GLY A 403 15.52 18.95 4.77
N ALA A 404 15.88 20.12 5.30
CA ALA A 404 14.99 20.92 6.18
C ALA A 404 13.98 21.78 5.41
N ALA A 405 14.09 21.89 4.09
CA ALA A 405 13.22 22.74 3.29
C ALA A 405 11.94 22.01 2.87
N LYS A 406 10.82 22.71 2.94
CA LYS A 406 9.53 22.28 2.40
C LYS A 406 9.55 22.37 0.87
N ALA A 407 9.34 21.26 0.19
CA ALA A 407 9.13 21.25 -1.25
C ALA A 407 7.65 21.51 -1.59
N ASN A 408 6.75 20.76 -0.99
CA ASN A 408 5.31 20.92 -1.09
C ASN A 408 4.62 20.39 0.15
N ASP A 409 3.36 20.78 0.35
CA ASP A 409 2.36 20.10 1.17
C ASP A 409 1.06 20.06 0.39
N TYR A 410 0.39 18.91 0.42
CA TYR A 410 -0.96 18.72 -0.09
C TYR A 410 -1.89 18.41 1.07
N ARG A 411 -2.97 19.18 1.17
CA ARG A 411 -4.05 18.95 2.11
C ARG A 411 -5.23 18.32 1.39
N PHE A 412 -5.72 17.24 1.95
CA PHE A 412 -6.90 16.50 1.53
C PHE A 412 -7.96 16.64 2.61
N ASP A 413 -9.04 17.34 2.32
CA ASP A 413 -10.22 17.43 3.17
C ASP A 413 -11.31 16.53 2.55
N THR A 414 -11.56 15.37 3.17
CA THR A 414 -12.52 14.39 2.66
C THR A 414 -13.70 14.26 3.60
N ASN A 415 -14.91 14.44 3.09
CA ASN A 415 -16.16 14.17 3.80
C ASN A 415 -16.83 12.94 3.16
N GLN A 416 -17.35 12.04 3.99
CA GLN A 416 -18.00 10.81 3.55
C GLN A 416 -19.30 10.62 4.32
N ALA A 417 -20.33 10.15 3.63
CA ALA A 417 -21.58 9.71 4.23
C ALA A 417 -22.04 8.42 3.55
N GLU A 418 -22.47 7.45 4.32
CA GLU A 418 -22.97 6.18 3.86
C GLU A 418 -24.17 5.75 4.65
N LEU A 419 -25.24 5.35 3.96
CA LEU A 419 -26.44 4.75 4.53
C LEU A 419 -26.60 3.33 3.99
N LEU A 420 -26.68 2.36 4.90
CA LEU A 420 -26.91 0.94 4.60
C LEU A 420 -28.25 0.51 5.18
N LEU A 421 -29.09 -0.06 4.35
CA LEU A 421 -30.42 -0.54 4.69
C LEU A 421 -30.48 -2.04 4.40
N ALA A 422 -30.37 -2.87 5.44
CA ALA A 422 -30.51 -4.32 5.31
C ALA A 422 -32.00 -4.69 5.45
N HIS A 423 -32.51 -5.45 4.50
CA HIS A 423 -33.88 -5.97 4.62
C HIS A 423 -33.93 -7.25 5.45
N ARG A 424 -35.06 -7.53 6.07
CA ARG A 424 -35.26 -8.79 6.76
C ARG A 424 -35.19 -9.96 5.78
N ARG A 425 -34.66 -11.05 6.28
CA ARG A 425 -34.53 -12.28 5.52
C ARG A 425 -35.91 -12.71 5.00
N ALA A 426 -36.06 -12.85 3.68
CA ALA A 426 -37.23 -13.31 3.01
C ALA A 426 -37.01 -14.75 2.52
N GLY A 427 -37.33 -15.75 3.36
CA GLY A 427 -36.97 -17.14 3.10
C GLY A 427 -35.46 -17.30 3.01
N PRO A 428 -34.92 -17.78 1.88
CA PRO A 428 -33.46 -17.91 1.67
C PRO A 428 -32.76 -16.59 1.28
N LEU A 429 -33.49 -15.52 0.97
CA LEU A 429 -32.97 -14.26 0.45
C LEU A 429 -32.65 -13.28 1.58
N SER A 430 -31.46 -12.71 1.56
CA SER A 430 -31.00 -11.60 2.42
C SER A 430 -30.20 -10.62 1.61
N GLY A 431 -30.24 -9.34 1.97
CA GLY A 431 -29.49 -8.35 1.23
C GLY A 431 -29.55 -6.94 1.81
N LEU A 432 -28.94 -6.02 1.09
CA LEU A 432 -28.89 -4.63 1.49
C LEU A 432 -28.92 -3.67 0.30
N LEU A 433 -29.48 -2.51 0.54
CA LEU A 433 -29.40 -1.32 -0.30
C LEU A 433 -28.44 -0.33 0.36
N GLY A 434 -27.57 0.30 -0.42
CA GLY A 434 -26.64 1.30 0.07
C GLY A 434 -26.63 2.57 -0.75
N LEU A 435 -26.50 3.70 -0.05
CA LEU A 435 -26.27 5.02 -0.62
C LEU A 435 -24.92 5.51 -0.08
N SER A 436 -24.06 6.04 -0.94
CA SER A 436 -22.79 6.62 -0.52
C SER A 436 -22.52 7.94 -1.24
N HIS A 437 -21.96 8.88 -0.49
CA HIS A 437 -21.46 10.16 -1.02
C HIS A 437 -20.12 10.46 -0.40
N GLN A 438 -19.16 10.92 -1.23
CA GLN A 438 -17.85 11.36 -0.82
C GLN A 438 -17.51 12.66 -1.56
N SER A 439 -17.01 13.66 -0.84
CA SER A 439 -16.35 14.83 -1.41
C SER A 439 -14.93 14.92 -0.89
N ARG A 440 -13.98 15.21 -1.78
CA ARG A 440 -12.57 15.35 -1.45
C ARG A 440 -12.00 16.59 -2.11
N ASP A 441 -11.52 17.53 -1.30
CA ASP A 441 -10.82 18.72 -1.75
C ASP A 441 -9.33 18.54 -1.59
N VAL A 442 -8.57 18.85 -2.63
CA VAL A 442 -7.11 18.82 -2.67
C VAL A 442 -6.60 20.23 -2.83
N THR A 443 -5.77 20.69 -1.90
CA THR A 443 -5.11 22.00 -1.98
C THR A 443 -3.62 21.86 -1.76
N GLY A 444 -2.83 22.46 -2.67
CA GLY A 444 -1.37 22.43 -2.63
C GLY A 444 -0.74 23.71 -2.10
N SER A 445 0.35 23.61 -1.36
CA SER A 445 1.17 24.75 -0.93
C SER A 445 2.65 24.43 -0.99
N GLY A 446 3.47 25.42 -1.33
CA GLY A 446 4.93 25.26 -1.44
C GLY A 446 5.44 25.60 -2.84
N PRO A 447 6.78 25.64 -3.03
CA PRO A 447 7.38 26.08 -4.29
C PRO A 447 7.38 25.02 -5.41
N GLN A 448 7.11 23.74 -5.09
CA GLN A 448 7.25 22.62 -6.00
C GLN A 448 5.95 21.80 -6.10
N LEU A 449 4.91 22.43 -6.62
CA LEU A 449 3.62 21.76 -6.81
C LEU A 449 3.62 20.93 -8.10
N TYR A 450 3.09 19.70 -8.03
CA TYR A 450 2.87 18.83 -9.21
C TYR A 450 1.40 18.43 -9.39
N LEU A 451 0.52 18.81 -8.47
CA LEU A 451 -0.93 18.70 -8.61
C LEU A 451 -1.59 20.08 -8.53
N PRO A 452 -2.61 20.36 -9.32
CA PRO A 452 -3.47 21.53 -9.14
C PRO A 452 -4.41 21.34 -7.94
N ASP A 453 -4.94 22.45 -7.44
CA ASP A 453 -6.07 22.40 -6.52
C ASP A 453 -7.30 21.84 -7.25
N ALA A 454 -8.00 20.91 -6.62
CA ALA A 454 -9.12 20.20 -7.24
C ALA A 454 -10.13 19.70 -6.20
N SER A 455 -11.39 19.65 -6.59
CA SER A 455 -12.45 18.97 -5.83
C SER A 455 -12.90 17.73 -6.57
N THR A 456 -13.10 16.63 -5.86
CA THR A 456 -13.64 15.37 -6.40
C THR A 456 -14.89 14.99 -5.63
N ALA A 457 -16.02 14.83 -6.33
CA ALA A 457 -17.26 14.33 -5.75
C ALA A 457 -17.61 12.96 -6.33
N SER A 458 -17.98 12.01 -5.48
CA SER A 458 -18.50 10.69 -5.86
C SER A 458 -19.81 10.42 -5.17
N SER A 459 -20.84 10.02 -5.92
CA SER A 459 -22.14 9.65 -5.41
C SER A 459 -22.58 8.32 -6.00
N ALA A 460 -23.09 7.40 -5.17
CA ALA A 460 -23.46 6.09 -5.65
C ALA A 460 -24.66 5.49 -4.92
N LEU A 461 -25.38 4.65 -5.69
CA LEU A 461 -26.39 3.72 -5.23
C LEU A 461 -25.93 2.30 -5.53
N PHE A 462 -26.10 1.39 -4.58
CA PHE A 462 -25.77 -0.02 -4.78
C PHE A 462 -26.71 -0.96 -4.05
N VAL A 463 -26.82 -2.17 -4.58
CA VAL A 463 -27.59 -3.27 -4.01
C VAL A 463 -26.74 -4.53 -3.99
N LYS A 464 -26.85 -5.30 -2.91
CA LYS A 464 -26.26 -6.63 -2.78
C LYS A 464 -27.29 -7.58 -2.23
N GLU A 465 -27.45 -8.73 -2.89
CA GLU A 465 -28.37 -9.79 -2.51
C GLU A 465 -27.63 -11.11 -2.40
N SER A 466 -28.03 -11.92 -1.44
CA SER A 466 -27.51 -13.25 -1.19
C SER A 466 -28.67 -14.24 -1.04
N LEU A 467 -28.65 -15.30 -1.81
CA LEU A 467 -29.63 -16.39 -1.81
C LEU A 467 -28.98 -17.64 -1.21
N ASP A 468 -29.31 -17.98 0.03
CA ASP A 468 -28.83 -19.15 0.73
C ASP A 468 -29.77 -20.33 0.54
N VAL A 469 -29.30 -21.36 -0.16
CA VAL A 469 -29.96 -22.66 -0.23
C VAL A 469 -29.08 -23.70 0.49
N ASP A 470 -29.64 -24.84 0.89
CA ASP A 470 -28.94 -25.80 1.78
C ASP A 470 -27.53 -26.19 1.36
N TRP A 471 -27.27 -26.31 0.08
CA TRP A 471 -26.00 -26.77 -0.49
C TRP A 471 -25.15 -25.65 -1.10
N ALA A 472 -25.72 -24.46 -1.36
CA ALA A 472 -25.03 -23.36 -2.03
C ALA A 472 -25.55 -21.99 -1.59
N THR A 473 -24.68 -20.97 -1.70
CA THR A 473 -25.03 -19.55 -1.59
C THR A 473 -24.73 -18.87 -2.92
N PHE A 474 -25.69 -18.10 -3.43
CA PHE A 474 -25.54 -17.28 -4.62
C PHE A 474 -25.60 -15.81 -4.24
N ASP A 475 -24.63 -15.03 -4.72
CA ASP A 475 -24.53 -13.61 -4.46
C ASP A 475 -24.65 -12.82 -5.74
N ALA A 476 -25.35 -11.70 -5.69
CA ALA A 476 -25.42 -10.75 -6.77
C ALA A 476 -25.28 -9.31 -6.22
N GLY A 477 -24.64 -8.45 -6.99
CA GLY A 477 -24.53 -7.05 -6.62
C GLY A 477 -24.42 -6.15 -7.83
N PHE A 478 -24.94 -4.92 -7.68
CA PHE A 478 -24.86 -3.87 -8.68
C PHE A 478 -24.61 -2.52 -8.00
N ARG A 479 -23.78 -1.67 -8.62
CA ARG A 479 -23.51 -0.29 -8.22
C ARG A 479 -23.53 0.62 -9.45
N HIS A 480 -24.19 1.74 -9.30
CA HIS A 480 -24.06 2.89 -10.18
C HIS A 480 -23.40 4.04 -9.41
N GLU A 481 -22.34 4.63 -10.01
CA GLU A 481 -21.55 5.68 -9.38
C GLU A 481 -21.26 6.79 -10.36
N LYS A 482 -21.41 8.03 -9.92
CA LYS A 482 -20.98 9.23 -10.65
C LYS A 482 -19.80 9.86 -9.94
N VAL A 483 -18.71 10.13 -10.68
CA VAL A 483 -17.50 10.80 -10.19
C VAL A 483 -17.28 12.07 -10.99
N GLU A 484 -17.08 13.20 -10.30
CA GLU A 484 -16.85 14.52 -10.91
C GLU A 484 -15.57 15.13 -10.33
N HIS A 485 -14.75 15.69 -11.21
CA HIS A 485 -13.53 16.43 -10.85
C HIS A 485 -13.66 17.85 -11.35
N ASP A 486 -13.63 18.80 -10.41
CA ASP A 486 -13.64 20.24 -10.67
C ASP A 486 -12.25 20.81 -10.35
N ILE A 487 -11.64 21.51 -11.31
CA ILE A 487 -10.28 22.03 -11.18
C ILE A 487 -10.29 23.52 -10.85
N HIS A 488 -9.65 23.85 -9.73
CA HIS A 488 -9.47 25.22 -9.31
C HIS A 488 -8.25 25.83 -10.01
N LYS A 489 -8.47 26.76 -10.94
CA LYS A 489 -7.47 27.25 -11.90
C LYS A 489 -6.51 28.31 -11.35
N SER A 490 -6.54 28.64 -10.04
CA SER A 490 -5.72 29.70 -9.48
C SER A 490 -4.29 29.21 -9.16
N GLY A 491 -3.32 29.70 -9.92
CA GLY A 491 -1.90 29.65 -9.54
C GLY A 491 -1.08 28.44 -10.03
N PHE A 492 -1.69 27.30 -10.33
CA PHE A 492 -0.97 26.15 -10.82
C PHE A 492 -0.58 26.32 -12.31
N LYS A 493 0.70 26.10 -12.59
CA LYS A 493 1.23 26.14 -13.95
C LYS A 493 1.70 24.75 -14.36
N THR A 494 1.10 24.23 -15.44
CA THR A 494 1.58 23.01 -16.07
C THR A 494 3.01 23.19 -16.58
N SER A 495 3.77 22.13 -16.61
CA SER A 495 5.11 22.14 -17.19
C SER A 495 5.03 22.35 -18.72
N ARG A 496 6.14 22.73 -19.33
CA ARG A 496 6.24 22.78 -20.79
C ARG A 496 6.13 21.39 -21.47
N ASN A 497 6.24 20.33 -20.69
CA ASN A 497 6.12 18.94 -21.16
C ASN A 497 4.71 18.38 -20.94
N ALA A 498 3.78 19.18 -20.42
CA ALA A 498 2.42 18.74 -20.18
C ALA A 498 1.71 18.43 -21.51
N LYS A 499 1.00 17.30 -21.52
CA LYS A 499 0.18 16.91 -22.67
C LYS A 499 -0.97 17.90 -22.90
N ASN A 500 -1.56 18.40 -21.83
CA ASN A 500 -2.68 19.33 -21.84
C ASN A 500 -2.26 20.64 -21.14
N ALA A 501 -2.07 21.70 -21.89
CA ALA A 501 -1.70 23.01 -21.35
C ALA A 501 -2.86 23.67 -20.58
N LYS A 502 -4.11 23.42 -20.99
CA LYS A 502 -5.33 23.91 -20.33
C LYS A 502 -5.98 22.79 -19.56
N LEU A 503 -6.23 23.02 -18.26
CA LEU A 503 -6.92 22.07 -17.39
C LEU A 503 -8.45 22.27 -17.50
N GLU A 504 -9.19 21.18 -17.57
CA GLU A 504 -10.65 21.14 -17.70
C GLU A 504 -11.27 20.14 -16.71
N ASP A 505 -12.48 20.44 -16.28
CA ASP A 505 -13.26 19.57 -15.41
C ASP A 505 -13.61 18.25 -16.12
N ARG A 506 -13.74 17.17 -15.36
CA ARG A 506 -14.03 15.84 -15.90
C ARG A 506 -15.11 15.14 -15.09
N SER A 507 -15.97 14.41 -15.79
CA SER A 507 -17.04 13.60 -15.16
C SER A 507 -17.08 12.20 -15.74
N PHE A 508 -17.37 11.21 -14.88
CA PHE A 508 -17.42 9.79 -15.23
C PHE A 508 -18.69 9.17 -14.63
N SER A 509 -19.36 8.32 -15.41
CA SER A 509 -20.48 7.51 -14.96
C SER A 509 -20.05 6.04 -15.03
N LEU A 510 -20.08 5.37 -13.89
CA LEU A 510 -19.46 4.06 -13.69
C LEU A 510 -20.53 3.04 -13.29
N ASN A 511 -20.43 1.83 -13.84
CA ASN A 511 -21.29 0.71 -13.49
C ASN A 511 -20.45 -0.49 -13.08
N SER A 512 -20.75 -1.07 -11.94
CA SER A 512 -20.06 -2.26 -11.45
C SER A 512 -21.08 -3.32 -11.05
N TYR A 513 -20.82 -4.59 -11.38
CA TYR A 513 -21.62 -5.71 -10.93
C TYR A 513 -20.75 -6.88 -10.49
N SER A 514 -21.30 -7.71 -9.63
CA SER A 514 -20.65 -8.96 -9.20
C SER A 514 -21.66 -10.07 -9.09
N LEU A 515 -21.23 -11.28 -9.45
CA LEU A 515 -21.98 -12.53 -9.30
C LEU A 515 -21.07 -13.54 -8.59
N GLY A 516 -21.58 -14.22 -7.61
CA GLY A 516 -20.88 -15.23 -6.85
C GLY A 516 -21.72 -16.49 -6.68
N ALA A 517 -21.04 -17.62 -6.60
CA ALA A 517 -21.65 -18.88 -6.18
C ALA A 517 -20.64 -19.61 -5.29
N SER A 518 -21.08 -20.06 -4.13
CA SER A 518 -20.28 -20.92 -3.25
C SER A 518 -21.08 -22.15 -2.91
N ALA A 519 -20.47 -23.33 -3.01
CA ALA A 519 -21.16 -24.61 -2.81
C ALA A 519 -20.35 -25.51 -1.87
N LYS A 520 -21.04 -26.24 -1.01
CA LYS A 520 -20.51 -27.36 -0.22
C LYS A 520 -20.66 -28.63 -1.03
N LEU A 521 -19.55 -29.28 -1.33
CA LEU A 521 -19.47 -30.52 -2.10
C LEU A 521 -19.20 -31.70 -1.15
N GLY A 522 -20.24 -32.13 -0.45
CA GLY A 522 -20.12 -33.09 0.65
C GLY A 522 -19.50 -32.46 1.91
N GLN A 523 -18.85 -33.29 2.75
CA GLN A 523 -18.30 -32.84 4.04
C GLN A 523 -16.87 -32.32 3.95
N LEU A 524 -16.14 -32.65 2.88
CA LEU A 524 -14.70 -32.39 2.78
C LEU A 524 -14.35 -31.30 1.78
N PHE A 525 -15.19 -31.05 0.79
CA PHE A 525 -14.90 -30.15 -0.31
C PHE A 525 -15.84 -28.95 -0.37
N GLY A 526 -15.35 -27.85 -0.86
CA GLY A 526 -16.14 -26.69 -1.23
C GLY A 526 -15.60 -26.06 -2.52
N ALA A 527 -16.43 -25.31 -3.19
CA ALA A 527 -16.04 -24.53 -4.36
C ALA A 527 -16.67 -23.14 -4.31
N LYS A 528 -15.93 -22.13 -4.78
CA LYS A 528 -16.42 -20.77 -4.97
C LYS A 528 -16.09 -20.32 -6.39
N LEU A 529 -17.07 -19.78 -7.09
CA LEU A 529 -16.92 -19.12 -8.38
C LEU A 529 -17.38 -17.69 -8.23
N ARG A 530 -16.58 -16.75 -8.69
CA ARG A 530 -16.93 -15.32 -8.69
C ARG A 530 -16.62 -14.71 -10.05
N HIS A 531 -17.55 -13.88 -10.52
CA HIS A 531 -17.36 -13.01 -11.67
C HIS A 531 -17.75 -11.59 -11.31
N ALA A 532 -16.91 -10.61 -11.67
CA ALA A 532 -17.19 -9.20 -11.46
C ALA A 532 -16.78 -8.38 -12.69
N SER A 533 -17.55 -7.37 -13.00
CA SER A 533 -17.17 -6.29 -13.90
C SER A 533 -17.21 -4.99 -13.11
N SER A 534 -16.09 -4.28 -13.09
CA SER A 534 -15.91 -3.10 -12.26
C SER A 534 -15.30 -1.97 -13.07
N GLU A 535 -15.73 -0.74 -12.81
CA GLU A 535 -15.22 0.47 -13.47
C GLU A 535 -14.62 1.41 -12.43
N ARG A 536 -13.52 2.10 -12.82
CA ARG A 536 -12.83 3.11 -12.01
C ARG A 536 -12.58 4.37 -12.84
N ALA A 537 -12.92 5.53 -12.32
CA ALA A 537 -12.51 6.81 -12.88
C ALA A 537 -10.99 7.02 -12.70
N PRO A 538 -10.30 7.66 -13.64
CA PRO A 538 -8.98 8.20 -13.38
C PRO A 538 -9.00 9.19 -12.21
N ASP A 539 -7.95 9.22 -11.40
CA ASP A 539 -7.84 10.15 -10.26
C ASP A 539 -7.12 11.46 -10.68
N VAL A 540 -7.09 12.44 -9.77
CA VAL A 540 -6.57 13.79 -10.00
C VAL A 540 -5.12 13.79 -10.49
N ASN A 541 -4.24 12.94 -9.94
CA ASN A 541 -2.85 12.83 -10.41
C ASN A 541 -2.76 12.22 -11.82
N GLU A 542 -3.59 11.23 -12.12
CA GLU A 542 -3.63 10.57 -13.42
C GLU A 542 -4.08 11.55 -14.54
N LEU A 543 -5.00 12.44 -14.22
CA LEU A 543 -5.54 13.44 -15.16
C LEU A 543 -4.70 14.71 -15.24
N TYR A 544 -4.17 15.22 -14.11
CA TYR A 544 -3.73 16.60 -14.01
C TYR A 544 -2.34 16.80 -13.41
N ALA A 545 -1.63 15.73 -13.00
CA ALA A 545 -0.26 15.89 -12.53
C ALA A 545 0.61 16.60 -13.57
N SER A 546 1.45 17.52 -13.13
CA SER A 546 2.43 18.17 -14.00
C SER A 546 3.54 18.76 -13.16
N ASN A 547 4.77 18.48 -13.47
CA ASN A 547 5.99 18.89 -12.80
C ASN A 547 6.68 17.77 -12.01
N ARG A 548 7.62 18.16 -11.14
CA ARG A 548 8.51 17.26 -10.40
C ARG A 548 7.81 16.65 -9.21
N HIS A 549 7.92 15.35 -9.11
CA HIS A 549 7.50 14.56 -7.99
C HIS A 549 8.74 13.91 -7.37
N TYR A 550 9.26 14.50 -6.33
CA TYR A 550 10.61 14.18 -5.82
C TYR A 550 10.71 12.81 -5.18
N SER A 551 9.76 12.44 -4.37
CA SER A 551 9.79 11.19 -3.60
C SER A 551 9.71 9.94 -4.50
N ILE A 552 9.14 10.04 -5.70
CA ILE A 552 9.16 8.98 -6.72
C ILE A 552 10.19 9.21 -7.84
N MET A 553 11.07 10.21 -7.68
CA MET A 553 12.18 10.48 -8.60
C MET A 553 11.76 10.69 -10.05
N THR A 554 10.68 11.45 -10.29
CA THR A 554 10.07 11.54 -11.62
C THR A 554 9.60 12.97 -11.92
N GLN A 555 9.66 13.37 -13.17
CA GLN A 555 8.80 14.39 -13.76
C GLN A 555 7.51 13.67 -14.18
N GLU A 556 6.41 13.97 -13.50
CA GLU A 556 5.11 13.33 -13.73
C GLU A 556 4.19 14.23 -14.52
N GLU A 557 3.57 13.68 -15.57
CA GLU A 557 2.62 14.40 -16.42
C GLU A 557 1.33 13.61 -16.59
N GLY A 558 0.22 14.24 -16.24
CA GLY A 558 -1.14 13.70 -16.36
C GLY A 558 -1.66 13.73 -17.80
N ASN A 559 -2.83 13.15 -17.99
CA ASN A 559 -3.50 13.14 -19.28
C ASN A 559 -5.03 13.24 -19.09
N GLN A 560 -5.61 14.36 -19.48
CA GLN A 560 -7.05 14.61 -19.33
C GLN A 560 -7.93 13.77 -20.28
N ASP A 561 -7.35 13.15 -21.32
CA ASP A 561 -8.09 12.32 -22.28
C ASP A 561 -8.30 10.88 -21.81
N LEU A 562 -7.79 10.55 -20.63
CA LEU A 562 -7.94 9.22 -20.03
C LEU A 562 -9.43 8.88 -19.85
N LYS A 563 -9.75 7.62 -20.14
CA LYS A 563 -11.07 7.02 -19.98
C LYS A 563 -11.14 6.24 -18.69
N ALA A 564 -12.35 5.94 -18.25
CA ALA A 564 -12.55 5.02 -17.14
C ALA A 564 -11.89 3.66 -17.43
N GLU A 565 -11.23 3.13 -16.43
CA GLU A 565 -10.65 1.80 -16.42
C GLU A 565 -11.76 0.78 -16.14
N ARG A 566 -11.81 -0.33 -16.88
CA ARG A 566 -12.75 -1.42 -16.66
C ARG A 566 -12.02 -2.73 -16.47
N ALA A 567 -12.35 -3.45 -15.39
CA ALA A 567 -11.85 -4.79 -15.12
C ALA A 567 -12.97 -5.82 -15.17
N ARG A 568 -12.72 -6.95 -15.85
CA ARG A 568 -13.56 -8.15 -15.78
C ARG A 568 -12.75 -9.24 -15.08
N ASN A 569 -13.13 -9.55 -13.86
CA ASN A 569 -12.47 -10.55 -13.03
C ASN A 569 -13.30 -11.84 -12.98
N THR A 570 -12.64 -12.98 -13.17
CA THR A 570 -13.23 -14.31 -12.95
C THR A 570 -12.25 -15.11 -12.11
N GLU A 571 -12.74 -15.71 -11.03
CA GLU A 571 -11.94 -16.54 -10.14
C GLU A 571 -12.71 -17.79 -9.71
N LEU A 572 -11.95 -18.87 -9.55
CA LEU A 572 -12.41 -20.16 -9.05
C LEU A 572 -11.55 -20.56 -7.87
N THR A 573 -12.17 -20.85 -6.72
CA THR A 573 -11.51 -21.36 -5.52
C THR A 573 -12.04 -22.75 -5.19
N GLY A 574 -11.12 -23.70 -5.04
CA GLY A 574 -11.39 -25.00 -4.45
C GLY A 574 -10.97 -25.03 -2.99
N LEU A 575 -11.81 -25.61 -2.15
CA LEU A 575 -11.58 -25.76 -0.70
C LEU A 575 -11.61 -27.24 -0.34
N PHE A 576 -10.67 -27.64 0.54
CA PHE A 576 -10.65 -28.99 1.13
C PHE A 576 -10.35 -28.88 2.62
N GLY A 577 -11.08 -29.64 3.45
CA GLY A 577 -10.87 -29.69 4.88
C GLY A 577 -11.06 -31.09 5.45
N HIS A 578 -10.06 -31.61 6.20
CA HIS A 578 -10.15 -32.89 6.88
C HIS A 578 -9.21 -32.96 8.09
N ARG A 579 -9.74 -33.33 9.26
CA ARG A 579 -8.96 -33.61 10.50
C ARG A 579 -7.87 -32.59 10.80
N GLY A 580 -8.23 -31.30 10.81
CA GLY A 580 -7.30 -30.19 11.08
C GLY A 580 -6.44 -29.76 9.91
N PHE A 581 -6.47 -30.49 8.78
CA PHE A 581 -5.91 -30.05 7.52
C PHE A 581 -6.91 -29.20 6.74
N GLN A 582 -6.45 -28.06 6.21
CA GLN A 582 -7.22 -27.18 5.34
C GLN A 582 -6.37 -26.82 4.13
N LEU A 583 -7.00 -26.78 2.97
CA LEU A 583 -6.39 -26.38 1.71
C LEU A 583 -7.35 -25.47 0.96
N SER A 584 -6.84 -24.35 0.48
CA SER A 584 -7.51 -23.44 -0.45
C SER A 584 -6.63 -23.26 -1.68
N ALA A 585 -7.22 -23.37 -2.86
CA ALA A 585 -6.52 -23.14 -4.12
C ALA A 585 -7.40 -22.25 -5.02
N THR A 586 -6.87 -21.09 -5.41
CA THR A 586 -7.59 -20.07 -6.21
C THR A 586 -6.84 -19.81 -7.51
N GLY A 587 -7.53 -19.97 -8.64
CA GLY A 587 -7.07 -19.47 -9.94
C GLY A 587 -7.90 -18.28 -10.36
N TYR A 588 -7.26 -17.24 -10.93
CA TYR A 588 -7.97 -16.03 -11.35
C TYR A 588 -7.43 -15.45 -12.67
N VAL A 589 -8.32 -14.78 -13.37
CA VAL A 589 -8.01 -13.99 -14.58
C VAL A 589 -8.80 -12.68 -14.50
N MET A 590 -8.08 -11.55 -14.61
CA MET A 590 -8.65 -10.22 -14.70
C MET A 590 -8.24 -9.59 -16.03
N LYS A 591 -9.20 -9.22 -16.85
CA LYS A 591 -8.98 -8.50 -18.11
C LYS A 591 -9.32 -7.04 -17.90
N TYR A 592 -8.33 -6.18 -18.13
CA TYR A 592 -8.48 -4.74 -18.03
C TYR A 592 -8.57 -4.12 -19.41
N GLU A 593 -9.55 -3.25 -19.60
CA GLU A 593 -9.64 -2.28 -20.68
C GLU A 593 -9.21 -0.93 -20.11
N ASN A 594 -8.35 -0.20 -20.84
CA ASN A 594 -7.84 1.12 -20.43
C ASN A 594 -7.09 1.12 -19.09
N PHE A 595 -6.30 0.10 -18.79
CA PHE A 595 -5.50 0.05 -17.55
C PHE A 595 -4.57 1.27 -17.48
N LEU A 596 -4.66 2.04 -16.41
CA LEU A 596 -3.89 3.25 -16.18
C LEU A 596 -2.51 2.91 -15.61
N TYR A 597 -1.46 3.48 -16.18
CA TYR A 597 -0.10 3.31 -15.67
C TYR A 597 0.76 4.53 -15.95
N LEU A 598 1.74 4.78 -15.10
CA LEU A 598 2.74 5.83 -15.29
C LEU A 598 3.86 5.30 -16.18
N GLY A 599 3.75 5.57 -17.47
CA GLY A 599 4.65 5.06 -18.50
C GLY A 599 5.83 5.99 -18.76
N HIS A 600 7.00 5.41 -18.99
CA HIS A 600 8.20 6.17 -19.35
C HIS A 600 8.07 6.72 -20.77
N SER A 601 8.46 7.99 -20.98
CA SER A 601 8.48 8.61 -22.32
C SER A 601 9.75 8.29 -23.11
N GLY A 602 10.79 7.76 -22.49
CA GLY A 602 12.13 7.67 -23.09
C GLY A 602 12.96 8.95 -22.93
N LEU A 603 12.40 10.01 -22.35
CA LEU A 603 13.03 11.32 -22.17
C LEU A 603 13.42 11.54 -20.71
N GLN A 604 14.40 12.41 -20.51
CA GLN A 604 14.76 13.01 -19.24
C GLN A 604 14.55 14.51 -19.26
N THR A 605 14.19 15.07 -18.12
CA THR A 605 14.16 16.52 -17.95
C THR A 605 15.58 17.09 -17.82
N ALA A 606 15.71 18.40 -17.94
CA ALA A 606 16.99 19.09 -17.72
C ALA A 606 17.59 18.80 -16.34
N ASN A 607 16.78 18.39 -15.38
CA ASN A 607 17.18 18.01 -14.01
C ASN A 607 17.45 16.51 -13.87
N ARG A 608 17.55 15.77 -14.98
CA ARG A 608 17.79 14.32 -15.02
C ARG A 608 16.71 13.44 -14.40
N LEU A 609 15.52 14.00 -14.17
CA LEU A 609 14.40 13.17 -13.78
C LEU A 609 13.81 12.48 -15.00
N PRO A 610 13.51 11.18 -14.95
CA PRO A 610 12.80 10.51 -16.02
C PRO A 610 11.42 11.16 -16.22
N LEU A 611 11.11 11.53 -17.44
CA LEU A 611 9.82 12.09 -17.82
C LEU A 611 8.83 10.96 -18.07
N LYS A 612 7.77 10.91 -17.29
CA LYS A 612 6.74 9.89 -17.36
C LYS A 612 5.36 10.52 -17.58
N TYR A 613 4.55 9.82 -18.35
CA TYR A 613 3.18 10.21 -18.66
C TYR A 613 2.19 9.17 -18.16
N TRP A 614 1.06 9.63 -17.66
CA TRP A 614 -0.08 8.77 -17.44
C TRP A 614 -0.68 8.32 -18.76
N LYS A 615 -0.76 7.03 -18.94
CA LYS A 615 -1.15 6.33 -20.18
C LYS A 615 -2.15 5.23 -19.90
N GLN A 616 -2.77 4.73 -20.94
CA GLN A 616 -3.69 3.59 -20.90
C GLN A 616 -3.22 2.48 -21.81
N THR A 617 -3.42 1.24 -21.40
CA THR A 617 -3.24 0.03 -22.20
C THR A 617 -4.19 -1.05 -21.73
N ASP A 618 -4.59 -1.94 -22.62
CA ASP A 618 -5.27 -3.14 -22.19
C ASP A 618 -4.26 -4.10 -21.58
N THR A 619 -4.67 -4.79 -20.52
CA THR A 619 -3.78 -5.73 -19.81
C THR A 619 -4.54 -6.92 -19.27
N THR A 620 -3.85 -8.02 -19.14
CA THR A 620 -4.38 -9.24 -18.53
C THR A 620 -3.57 -9.59 -17.30
N VAL A 621 -4.23 -9.56 -16.13
CA VAL A 621 -3.70 -10.08 -14.87
C VAL A 621 -4.20 -11.51 -14.69
N LYS A 622 -3.30 -12.45 -14.46
CA LYS A 622 -3.64 -13.84 -14.14
C LYS A 622 -2.69 -14.39 -13.10
N GLY A 623 -3.21 -15.29 -12.29
CA GLY A 623 -2.41 -15.90 -11.25
C GLY A 623 -3.07 -17.07 -10.58
N PHE A 624 -2.33 -17.57 -9.61
CA PHE A 624 -2.71 -18.74 -8.83
C PHE A 624 -2.23 -18.55 -7.38
N GLU A 625 -3.07 -18.92 -6.43
CA GLU A 625 -2.80 -18.86 -5.00
C GLU A 625 -3.13 -20.20 -4.36
N ILE A 626 -2.27 -20.69 -3.49
CA ILE A 626 -2.51 -21.86 -2.66
C ILE A 626 -2.23 -21.49 -1.21
N ASP A 627 -3.11 -21.89 -0.31
CA ASP A 627 -2.93 -21.84 1.13
C ASP A 627 -3.22 -23.22 1.72
N ALA A 628 -2.32 -23.73 2.52
CA ALA A 628 -2.49 -24.99 3.23
C ALA A 628 -2.14 -24.83 4.70
N SER A 629 -2.90 -25.46 5.59
CA SER A 629 -2.59 -25.49 7.01
C SER A 629 -2.95 -26.84 7.65
N GLN A 630 -2.19 -27.25 8.66
CA GLN A 630 -2.42 -28.45 9.45
C GLN A 630 -2.28 -28.14 10.94
N LEU A 631 -3.35 -28.30 11.69
CA LEU A 631 -3.33 -28.26 13.15
C LEU A 631 -3.05 -29.66 13.70
N ILE A 632 -2.00 -29.76 14.50
CA ILE A 632 -1.55 -30.99 15.15
C ILE A 632 -1.68 -30.83 16.66
N GLN A 633 -2.42 -31.74 17.31
CA GLN A 633 -2.51 -31.79 18.77
C GLN A 633 -1.35 -32.64 19.31
N LEU A 634 -0.46 -32.05 20.10
CA LEU A 634 0.73 -32.71 20.67
C LEU A 634 0.50 -33.20 22.11
N GLY A 635 -0.76 -33.34 22.53
CA GLY A 635 -1.12 -33.75 23.88
C GLY A 635 -0.58 -32.76 24.93
N GLY A 636 0.18 -33.24 25.92
CA GLY A 636 0.78 -32.41 26.96
C GLY A 636 1.80 -31.36 26.45
N TYR A 637 2.24 -31.45 25.21
CA TYR A 637 3.15 -30.51 24.57
C TYR A 637 2.42 -29.42 23.78
N GLY A 638 1.08 -29.32 23.90
CA GLY A 638 0.30 -28.25 23.31
C GLY A 638 -0.15 -28.49 21.87
N LYS A 639 -0.16 -27.43 21.07
CA LYS A 639 -0.65 -27.43 19.69
C LYS A 639 0.45 -26.93 18.76
N LEU A 640 0.55 -27.54 17.60
CA LEU A 640 1.42 -27.10 16.50
C LEU A 640 0.56 -26.82 15.26
N ASN A 641 0.60 -25.61 14.75
CA ASN A 641 -0.01 -25.25 13.47
C ASN A 641 1.08 -25.06 12.43
N LEU A 642 1.07 -25.91 11.41
CA LEU A 642 1.92 -25.78 10.23
C LEU A 642 1.11 -25.12 9.12
N SER A 643 1.67 -24.11 8.45
CA SER A 643 1.04 -23.48 7.30
C SER A 643 2.03 -23.25 6.18
N ALA A 644 1.54 -23.29 4.95
CA ALA A 644 2.30 -22.98 3.76
C ALA A 644 1.42 -22.26 2.75
N PHE A 645 2.03 -21.37 1.96
CA PHE A 645 1.37 -20.71 0.86
C PHE A 645 2.27 -20.62 -0.37
N ALA A 646 1.64 -20.46 -1.53
CA ALA A 646 2.30 -20.09 -2.78
C ALA A 646 1.44 -19.07 -3.53
N ASP A 647 2.05 -18.03 -4.08
CA ASP A 647 1.37 -17.10 -4.96
C ASP A 647 2.20 -16.77 -6.21
N LEU A 648 1.49 -16.74 -7.34
CA LEU A 648 2.04 -16.44 -8.65
C LEU A 648 1.12 -15.44 -9.36
N VAL A 649 1.68 -14.34 -9.84
CA VAL A 649 0.93 -13.31 -10.57
C VAL A 649 1.67 -12.87 -11.82
N ARG A 650 0.92 -12.60 -12.87
CA ARG A 650 1.40 -12.02 -14.14
C ARG A 650 0.44 -10.92 -14.57
N ASN A 651 0.99 -9.74 -14.77
CA ASN A 651 0.25 -8.59 -15.29
C ASN A 651 0.92 -8.16 -16.61
N LYS A 652 0.34 -8.60 -17.71
CA LYS A 652 0.90 -8.41 -19.05
C LYS A 652 0.10 -7.36 -19.82
N ALA A 653 0.78 -6.32 -20.31
CA ALA A 653 0.19 -5.35 -21.22
C ALA A 653 -0.01 -5.98 -22.60
N ASP A 654 -1.18 -5.77 -23.19
CA ASP A 654 -1.51 -6.31 -24.52
C ASP A 654 -0.85 -5.51 -25.63
N ASN A 655 -0.78 -4.19 -25.48
CA ASN A 655 -0.12 -3.27 -26.40
C ASN A 655 0.84 -2.35 -25.64
N PRO A 656 2.03 -2.86 -25.24
CA PRO A 656 2.99 -2.05 -24.50
C PRO A 656 3.54 -0.91 -25.40
N ASP A 657 3.87 0.20 -24.76
CA ASP A 657 4.50 1.33 -25.42
C ASP A 657 5.80 0.93 -26.13
N LYS A 658 5.88 1.16 -27.44
CA LYS A 658 6.99 0.72 -28.30
C LYS A 658 8.04 1.80 -28.55
N LEU A 659 8.08 2.87 -27.76
CA LEU A 659 9.07 3.95 -27.92
C LEU A 659 10.53 3.48 -27.78
N ARG A 660 10.76 2.22 -27.42
CA ARG A 660 12.07 1.61 -27.23
C ARG A 660 12.31 0.46 -28.21
N ALA A 661 13.55 0.37 -28.67
CA ALA A 661 14.01 -0.69 -29.54
C ALA A 661 14.00 -2.10 -28.90
N HIS A 662 13.82 -2.21 -27.59
CA HIS A 662 13.78 -3.46 -26.85
C HIS A 662 12.36 -3.79 -26.42
N ASN A 663 11.69 -4.61 -27.23
CA ASN A 663 10.33 -5.09 -26.94
C ASN A 663 10.28 -6.31 -26.02
N ASP A 664 11.38 -6.70 -25.37
CA ASP A 664 11.40 -7.87 -24.51
C ASP A 664 10.88 -7.52 -23.12
N GLY A 665 9.64 -7.61 -22.88
CA GLY A 665 9.06 -7.40 -21.57
C GLY A 665 7.83 -6.54 -21.66
N ALA A 666 6.74 -7.20 -21.99
CA ALA A 666 5.41 -6.59 -22.07
C ALA A 666 4.69 -6.54 -20.72
N TYR A 667 5.41 -6.78 -19.61
CA TYR A 667 4.82 -6.73 -18.27
C TYR A 667 4.78 -5.30 -17.74
N LEU A 668 3.89 -5.04 -16.81
CA LEU A 668 3.86 -3.73 -16.15
C LEU A 668 5.08 -3.56 -15.23
N PRO A 669 5.55 -2.33 -15.01
CA PRO A 669 6.70 -2.09 -14.15
C PRO A 669 6.41 -2.43 -12.70
N ASN A 670 7.46 -2.71 -11.92
CA ASN A 670 7.39 -3.03 -10.50
C ASN A 670 6.46 -4.23 -10.19
N MET A 671 6.43 -5.23 -11.06
CA MET A 671 5.58 -6.40 -10.86
C MET A 671 6.11 -7.28 -9.73
N PRO A 672 5.24 -7.73 -8.80
CA PRO A 672 5.64 -8.66 -7.74
C PRO A 672 6.23 -9.96 -8.29
N THR A 673 7.16 -10.55 -7.53
CA THR A 673 7.72 -11.88 -7.85
C THR A 673 6.80 -12.98 -7.35
N ASN A 674 7.00 -14.23 -7.82
CA ASN A 674 6.40 -15.39 -7.18
C ASN A 674 6.93 -15.52 -5.75
N ARG A 675 6.07 -16.01 -4.85
CA ARG A 675 6.46 -16.29 -3.46
C ARG A 675 6.01 -17.68 -3.02
N TYR A 676 6.79 -18.23 -2.11
CA TYR A 676 6.49 -19.48 -1.41
C TYR A 676 6.79 -19.28 0.07
N GLY A 677 5.82 -19.49 0.91
CA GLY A 677 5.97 -19.29 2.36
C GLY A 677 5.63 -20.54 3.13
N ALA A 678 6.32 -20.74 4.25
CA ALA A 678 5.99 -21.75 5.24
C ALA A 678 6.14 -21.19 6.65
N SER A 679 5.29 -21.61 7.56
CA SER A 679 5.41 -21.26 8.97
C SER A 679 4.99 -22.39 9.90
N ALA A 680 5.59 -22.41 11.10
CA ALA A 680 5.25 -23.29 12.19
C ALA A 680 4.94 -22.40 13.41
N LEU A 681 3.76 -22.55 13.98
CA LEU A 681 3.33 -21.91 15.22
C LEU A 681 3.06 -22.98 16.27
N TRP A 682 3.88 -22.98 17.34
CA TRP A 682 3.67 -23.81 18.52
C TRP A 682 3.07 -22.99 19.65
N ASP A 683 2.08 -23.58 20.33
CA ASP A 683 1.38 -22.98 21.48
C ASP A 683 1.23 -24.01 22.60
N ASN A 684 1.76 -23.70 23.79
CA ASN A 684 1.68 -24.55 24.95
C ASN A 684 1.77 -23.77 26.26
N LYS A 685 0.71 -23.80 27.07
CA LYS A 685 0.68 -23.27 28.47
C LYS A 685 1.28 -21.88 28.60
N GLY A 686 0.86 -20.95 27.75
CA GLY A 686 1.31 -19.56 27.73
C GLY A 686 2.64 -19.31 27.01
N TRP A 687 3.31 -20.33 26.48
CA TRP A 687 4.37 -20.20 25.51
C TRP A 687 3.80 -20.19 24.09
N LYS A 688 4.32 -19.30 23.25
CA LYS A 688 4.10 -19.33 21.81
C LYS A 688 5.43 -19.16 21.11
N ALA A 689 5.67 -19.98 20.12
CA ALA A 689 6.85 -19.85 19.25
C ALA A 689 6.42 -19.96 17.79
N ARG A 690 6.82 -18.98 16.99
CA ARG A 690 6.60 -18.96 15.54
C ARG A 690 7.94 -18.92 14.84
N LEU A 691 8.09 -19.74 13.82
CA LEU A 691 9.15 -19.67 12.83
C LEU A 691 8.51 -19.57 11.45
N SER A 692 8.95 -18.63 10.63
CA SER A 692 8.44 -18.46 9.27
C SER A 692 9.57 -18.26 8.28
N SER A 693 9.37 -18.75 7.08
CA SER A 693 10.28 -18.59 5.94
C SER A 693 9.46 -18.22 4.72
N THR A 694 9.88 -17.18 3.99
CA THR A 694 9.28 -16.80 2.71
C THR A 694 10.38 -16.64 1.67
N TRP A 695 10.27 -17.39 0.61
CA TRP A 695 11.14 -17.33 -0.54
C TRP A 695 10.50 -16.49 -1.66
N TYR A 696 11.24 -15.55 -2.18
CA TYR A 696 10.92 -14.67 -3.30
C TYR A 696 11.77 -15.07 -4.51
N ASP A 697 11.11 -15.40 -5.62
CA ASP A 697 11.80 -15.79 -6.84
C ASP A 697 12.56 -14.61 -7.46
N LYS A 698 13.61 -14.94 -8.24
CA LYS A 698 14.21 -13.99 -9.17
C LYS A 698 13.18 -13.47 -10.16
N GLN A 699 13.12 -12.15 -10.36
CA GLN A 699 12.18 -11.56 -11.29
C GLN A 699 12.58 -11.81 -12.75
N LYS A 700 11.71 -12.50 -13.47
CA LYS A 700 11.86 -12.82 -14.90
C LYS A 700 10.91 -12.05 -15.80
N TYR A 701 9.88 -11.44 -15.21
CA TYR A 701 8.77 -10.77 -15.91
C TYR A 701 8.93 -9.27 -15.78
N LEU A 702 9.65 -8.67 -16.71
CA LEU A 702 10.11 -7.29 -16.63
C LEU A 702 9.27 -6.35 -17.49
N GLY A 703 9.12 -5.12 -17.05
CA GLY A 703 8.47 -4.04 -17.77
C GLY A 703 9.40 -3.28 -18.73
N LYS A 704 10.29 -3.96 -19.43
CA LYS A 704 11.34 -3.32 -20.24
C LYS A 704 10.84 -2.37 -21.32
N SER A 705 9.65 -2.60 -21.86
CA SER A 705 9.05 -1.73 -22.88
C SER A 705 8.30 -0.53 -22.30
N VAL A 706 7.99 -0.59 -21.01
CA VAL A 706 7.21 0.44 -20.28
C VAL A 706 8.10 1.24 -19.33
N SER A 707 9.11 0.57 -18.78
CA SER A 707 10.11 1.14 -17.89
C SER A 707 11.38 0.28 -18.01
N GLU A 708 12.56 0.87 -17.93
CA GLU A 708 13.78 0.04 -18.01
C GLU A 708 14.02 -0.69 -16.70
N GLU A 709 13.70 -1.96 -16.67
CA GLU A 709 13.96 -2.83 -15.55
C GLU A 709 15.01 -3.89 -15.89
N VAL A 710 15.83 -4.21 -14.93
CA VAL A 710 16.75 -5.35 -14.96
C VAL A 710 16.37 -6.34 -13.86
N PRO A 711 16.61 -7.64 -14.08
CA PRO A 711 16.29 -8.63 -13.07
C PRO A 711 17.17 -8.43 -11.82
N LEU A 712 16.54 -8.55 -10.66
CA LEU A 712 17.20 -8.73 -9.37
C LEU A 712 17.10 -10.19 -8.95
N ASP A 713 18.07 -10.67 -8.17
CA ASP A 713 18.08 -12.04 -7.68
C ASP A 713 16.95 -12.26 -6.65
N GLY A 714 16.55 -13.51 -6.49
CA GLY A 714 15.63 -13.94 -5.45
C GLY A 714 16.31 -13.92 -4.09
N TYR A 715 15.51 -13.92 -3.02
CA TYR A 715 15.99 -13.92 -1.63
C TYR A 715 15.05 -14.71 -0.73
N THR A 716 15.51 -15.03 0.48
CA THR A 716 14.73 -15.79 1.47
C THR A 716 14.68 -15.02 2.79
N MET A 717 13.49 -14.66 3.22
CA MET A 717 13.27 -14.03 4.54
C MET A 717 12.93 -15.11 5.57
N VAL A 718 13.75 -15.22 6.61
CA VAL A 718 13.48 -16.11 7.76
C VAL A 718 13.28 -15.26 8.99
N ASN A 719 12.13 -15.44 9.66
CA ASN A 719 11.76 -14.68 10.84
C ASN A 719 11.33 -15.62 11.97
N PHE A 720 11.62 -15.25 13.22
CA PHE A 720 11.10 -15.97 14.38
C PHE A 720 10.46 -15.02 15.38
N GLN A 721 9.63 -15.60 16.25
CA GLN A 721 9.05 -14.92 17.39
C GLN A 721 8.80 -15.95 18.49
N VAL A 722 9.15 -15.60 19.72
CA VAL A 722 8.84 -16.38 20.90
C VAL A 722 8.20 -15.44 21.93
N SER A 723 7.09 -15.85 22.52
CA SER A 723 6.44 -15.10 23.59
C SER A 723 6.06 -16.00 24.77
N ARG A 724 5.96 -15.39 25.93
CA ARG A 724 5.56 -16.03 27.17
C ARG A 724 4.56 -15.18 27.92
N ALA A 725 3.37 -15.72 28.15
CA ALA A 725 2.40 -15.15 29.05
C ALA A 725 2.80 -15.51 30.50
N LEU A 726 3.00 -14.50 31.30
CA LEU A 726 3.36 -14.59 32.71
C LEU A 726 2.18 -14.17 33.57
N GLN A 727 1.85 -14.99 34.55
CA GLN A 727 0.96 -14.61 35.65
C GLN A 727 1.83 -14.16 36.83
N VAL A 728 1.74 -12.90 37.21
CA VAL A 728 2.52 -12.36 38.31
C VAL A 728 1.61 -12.28 39.55
N PRO A 729 1.80 -13.13 40.55
CA PRO A 729 1.01 -13.11 41.79
C PRO A 729 1.09 -11.73 42.46
N ASN A 730 -0.04 -11.23 42.95
CA ASN A 730 -0.14 -9.92 43.62
C ASN A 730 0.18 -8.72 42.72
N SER A 731 0.21 -8.90 41.38
CA SER A 731 0.31 -7.80 40.43
C SER A 731 -1.07 -7.17 40.18
N PRO A 732 -1.17 -5.86 39.99
CA PRO A 732 -2.39 -5.26 39.48
C PRO A 732 -2.67 -5.67 38.02
N PHE A 733 -1.67 -6.20 37.31
CA PHE A 733 -1.82 -6.67 35.94
C PHE A 733 -2.30 -8.14 35.95
N ALA A 734 -3.41 -8.38 35.24
CA ALA A 734 -3.99 -9.71 35.06
C ALA A 734 -3.09 -10.64 34.23
N GLY A 735 -2.25 -10.08 33.35
CA GLY A 735 -1.27 -10.82 32.56
C GLY A 735 -0.16 -9.93 32.04
N ILE A 736 1.03 -10.50 31.92
CA ILE A 736 2.19 -9.85 31.30
C ILE A 736 2.71 -10.79 30.22
N ASP A 737 2.72 -10.33 28.98
CA ASP A 737 3.33 -11.03 27.84
C ASP A 737 4.71 -10.44 27.56
N VAL A 738 5.73 -11.26 27.61
CA VAL A 738 7.08 -10.89 27.18
C VAL A 738 7.38 -11.62 25.89
N PHE A 739 7.98 -10.93 24.92
CA PHE A 739 8.35 -11.53 23.65
C PHE A 739 9.73 -11.10 23.18
N ILE A 740 10.34 -11.97 22.37
CA ILE A 740 11.51 -11.69 21.55
C ILE A 740 11.21 -12.09 20.12
N SER A 741 11.65 -11.30 19.18
CA SER A 741 11.49 -11.59 17.77
C SER A 741 12.75 -11.24 16.98
N GLY A 742 12.96 -11.94 15.86
CA GLY A 742 14.02 -11.69 14.92
C GLY A 742 13.51 -11.69 13.49
N THR A 743 14.02 -10.77 12.69
CA THR A 743 13.70 -10.61 11.27
C THR A 743 14.96 -10.77 10.45
N ASN A 744 14.79 -11.26 9.21
CA ASN A 744 15.88 -11.47 8.26
C ASN A 744 17.08 -12.22 8.89
N LEU A 745 16.81 -13.35 9.53
CA LEU A 745 17.83 -14.10 10.29
C LEU A 745 19.02 -14.53 9.43
N LEU A 746 18.81 -14.70 8.13
CA LEU A 746 19.87 -15.07 7.18
C LEU A 746 20.71 -13.89 6.74
N ASP A 747 20.34 -12.66 7.13
CA ASP A 747 21.00 -11.41 6.73
C ASP A 747 21.07 -11.22 5.20
N GLU A 748 19.96 -11.54 4.53
CA GLU A 748 19.81 -11.47 3.07
C GLU A 748 19.77 -10.02 2.58
N ASP A 749 20.45 -9.72 1.47
CA ASP A 749 20.27 -8.48 0.70
C ASP A 749 18.93 -8.53 -0.06
N ALA A 750 17.86 -8.32 0.70
CA ALA A 750 16.50 -8.45 0.21
C ALA A 750 16.05 -7.19 -0.54
N ARG A 751 15.78 -7.34 -1.84
CA ARG A 751 15.37 -6.24 -2.73
C ARG A 751 14.04 -6.55 -3.41
N PRO A 752 12.91 -6.17 -2.82
CA PRO A 752 11.59 -6.41 -3.42
C PRO A 752 11.50 -5.80 -4.81
N HIS A 753 11.23 -6.61 -5.82
CA HIS A 753 11.21 -6.12 -7.21
C HIS A 753 10.06 -5.12 -7.47
N ASN A 754 8.99 -5.21 -6.71
CA ASN A 754 7.89 -4.24 -6.74
C ASN A 754 8.21 -2.91 -6.03
N SER A 755 9.40 -2.76 -5.45
CA SER A 755 9.87 -1.50 -4.87
C SER A 755 10.44 -0.57 -5.94
N PRO A 756 10.03 0.69 -6.01
CA PRO A 756 10.72 1.71 -6.81
C PRO A 756 12.18 1.96 -6.36
N LEU A 757 12.48 1.69 -5.09
CA LEU A 757 13.82 1.86 -4.50
C LEU A 757 14.72 0.63 -4.64
N LYS A 758 14.29 -0.42 -5.34
CA LYS A 758 14.95 -1.74 -5.42
C LYS A 758 16.44 -1.71 -5.78
N TYR A 759 16.89 -0.68 -6.51
CA TYR A 759 18.29 -0.56 -6.92
C TYR A 759 19.16 0.22 -5.94
N ILE A 760 18.57 0.97 -5.00
CA ILE A 760 19.32 1.86 -4.09
C ILE A 760 19.09 1.60 -2.61
N ALA A 761 18.06 0.83 -2.26
CA ALA A 761 17.71 0.55 -0.88
C ALA A 761 17.21 -0.89 -0.72
N PRO A 762 18.01 -1.79 -0.16
CA PRO A 762 17.53 -3.09 0.29
C PRO A 762 16.61 -2.93 1.52
N LEU A 763 15.87 -3.98 1.86
CA LEU A 763 15.20 -4.08 3.14
C LEU A 763 16.23 -4.17 4.29
N PRO A 764 15.81 -3.92 5.55
CA PRO A 764 16.69 -4.07 6.70
C PRO A 764 17.36 -5.44 6.77
N GLY A 765 18.62 -5.47 7.13
CA GLY A 765 19.36 -6.65 7.47
C GLY A 765 18.81 -7.35 8.71
N ARG A 766 19.59 -8.25 9.31
CA ARG A 766 19.18 -8.99 10.51
C ARG A 766 18.85 -8.05 11.66
N GLY A 767 17.63 -8.16 12.21
CA GLY A 767 17.18 -7.36 13.33
C GLY A 767 16.56 -8.20 14.43
N PHE A 768 16.67 -7.71 15.69
CA PHE A 768 16.01 -8.32 16.84
C PHE A 768 15.22 -7.28 17.62
N GLN A 769 14.15 -7.70 18.25
CA GLN A 769 13.31 -6.86 19.08
C GLN A 769 12.87 -7.65 20.34
N ILE A 770 12.83 -6.96 21.46
CA ILE A 770 12.21 -7.44 22.70
C ILE A 770 11.03 -6.54 23.04
N GLY A 771 9.99 -7.11 23.61
CA GLY A 771 8.84 -6.31 24.04
C GLY A 771 8.09 -6.93 25.19
N LEU A 772 7.26 -6.10 25.77
CA LEU A 772 6.39 -6.41 26.89
C LEU A 772 5.01 -5.82 26.61
N SER A 773 3.96 -6.62 26.84
CA SER A 773 2.57 -6.16 26.90
C SER A 773 2.02 -6.52 28.28
N ALA A 774 1.45 -5.56 28.99
CA ALA A 774 0.83 -5.78 30.30
C ALA A 774 -0.64 -5.37 30.24
N ARG A 775 -1.53 -6.25 30.75
CA ARG A 775 -2.98 -6.02 30.80
C ARG A 775 -3.47 -6.00 32.23
N LEU A 776 -4.37 -5.04 32.54
CA LEU A 776 -5.04 -4.87 33.83
C LEU A 776 -6.45 -5.44 33.79
#